data_de35d2a2342cb0e393beaa3582238332
#
_entry.id   de35d2a2342cb0e393beaa3582238332
#
_cell.length_a   1.000
_cell.length_b   1.000
_cell.length_c   1.000
_cell.angle_alpha   90.00
_cell.angle_beta   90.00
_cell.angle_gamma   90.00
#
_symmetry.space_group_name_H-M   'P 1'
#
loop_
_entity.id
_entity.type
_entity.pdbx_description
1 polymer ?
#
loop_
_entity_poly.entity_id
_entity_poly.type
_entity_poly.pdbx_seq_one_letter_code
_entity_poly.pdbx_strand_id
1 'polypeptide(L)'
;MSKRTRRQVFKVGVAVTAGILMVALPCLAQQLRNDELSLTVNAQEGSYELTLHDGQPVLRSGVAAQVDHQWLRPSDYPRHQASESTFEDDLGPGREVTVTCSGLDGKPDLMYVLQLYNQRAYGTVQVKVQNSAGKEVTVQAIRSVEAMGEPILNLGNGQSADRVLSDSFSEDWPDLTIYDLGGTRDGMHRGAGSQLIYNRESKQSLFLGALTSDRFLTLMHLKTESIGANTKMASYTVESTGTTEIQKEFDLKDSPADDDVELSLPVKPGEDMVSERLMFEAGPDYHHQLLAYGDAVRRLHHARVSSETPIGWWSWTVYYGAINEGEVLANGDWQAEHLKSMGYKYFQIDEGYQYARGEYTTPNATQFPDGLRFVGHHLTGEGLTFGVWTAPFEVTSRAWVYEHHKDWLVHNAKGNPVPLGDVWDQKTDALYALDTTHPGAQEYMRDTYRTLAREWGVRFIKLDFMDTTAIEGFHYRPNTTALEAQRIGLQVIRDAVGEEVILDKDGSPMLTPVGLVDTGRISADTGHSFERTKNAASGIAARFYMHRNFFVNDPDAFNVTATHLMEHAKERFSISLGAAQASIALSAVSGGMYEIGDDMLVLGSEKDRLALVENRELLNMAKVGQASTPLDLMTYEPEDGQPSIFFLREDQRQAILTVFNWTNTVRSHTLRLADLGLPDGHTFAATDVLNHNETVTLASGAVRLENQPPQSVRVIKLIDKTVAEAAPTVKAQVPAAANTGETITLSALSAPPQAGGVPAVAYHWEFGDGTSANSPRVSHAYTSAGEFTIALTVDGVDGVSAHKNFSVKVTGNLKAHSTLIDNRRFVEPTDR
;
A
#
# COMPACT_ATOMS: atom_id res chain seq x y z
N MET A 1 -13.58 -36.63 -20.40
CA MET A 1 -12.49 -37.55 -20.08
C MET A 1 -11.17 -36.82 -20.06
N SER A 2 -10.41 -37.04 -19.04
CA SER A 2 -9.06 -36.55 -18.67
C SER A 2 -8.99 -35.18 -17.99
N LYS A 3 -9.09 -35.21 -16.65
CA LYS A 3 -8.69 -34.19 -15.72
C LYS A 3 -7.17 -34.05 -15.74
N ARG A 4 -6.66 -32.84 -15.96
CA ARG A 4 -5.29 -32.46 -15.58
C ARG A 4 -5.35 -31.39 -14.50
N THR A 5 -5.31 -31.85 -13.28
CA THR A 5 -5.03 -31.07 -12.08
C THR A 5 -3.55 -30.64 -12.17
N ARG A 6 -3.28 -29.35 -12.32
CA ARG A 6 -1.94 -28.81 -12.11
C ARG A 6 -1.77 -28.55 -10.62
N ARG A 7 -1.11 -29.45 -9.94
CA ARG A 7 -0.48 -29.18 -8.65
C ARG A 7 0.73 -28.29 -8.93
N GLN A 8 0.70 -27.06 -8.48
CA GLN A 8 1.92 -26.29 -8.28
C GLN A 8 2.66 -26.91 -7.08
N VAL A 9 3.73 -27.59 -7.38
CA VAL A 9 4.67 -28.11 -6.39
C VAL A 9 5.69 -27.00 -6.18
N PHE A 10 5.71 -26.47 -4.97
CA PHE A 10 6.84 -25.69 -4.50
C PHE A 10 8.11 -26.53 -4.65
N LYS A 11 8.99 -26.12 -5.53
CA LYS A 11 10.32 -26.68 -5.64
C LYS A 11 11.18 -26.10 -4.51
N VAL A 12 11.24 -26.79 -3.40
CA VAL A 12 12.36 -26.69 -2.49
C VAL A 12 13.58 -27.22 -3.22
N GLY A 13 14.55 -26.36 -3.46
CA GLY A 13 15.81 -26.73 -4.06
C GLY A 13 16.56 -27.68 -3.13
N VAL A 14 16.68 -28.94 -3.54
CA VAL A 14 17.58 -29.89 -2.88
C VAL A 14 19.00 -29.50 -3.25
N ALA A 15 19.73 -28.88 -2.33
CA ALA A 15 21.17 -28.69 -2.44
C ALA A 15 21.87 -30.05 -2.37
N VAL A 16 22.66 -30.32 -3.39
CA VAL A 16 23.59 -31.47 -3.43
C VAL A 16 24.65 -31.27 -2.36
N THR A 17 24.61 -32.08 -1.32
CA THR A 17 25.62 -32.15 -0.25
C THR A 17 26.96 -32.65 -0.79
N ALA A 18 27.89 -31.74 -1.04
CA ALA A 18 29.31 -32.06 -1.04
C ALA A 18 29.74 -32.08 0.40
N GLY A 19 30.11 -33.27 0.91
CA GLY A 19 30.60 -33.44 2.27
C GLY A 19 31.89 -32.65 2.48
N ILE A 20 31.85 -31.57 3.22
CA ILE A 20 33.00 -30.86 3.78
C ILE A 20 33.18 -31.34 5.21
N LEU A 21 34.34 -31.89 5.49
CA LEU A 21 34.79 -32.26 6.84
C LEU A 21 34.88 -30.96 7.65
N MET A 22 33.91 -30.70 8.54
CA MET A 22 33.98 -29.57 9.46
C MET A 22 34.98 -29.87 10.58
N VAL A 23 36.05 -29.12 10.56
CA VAL A 23 36.95 -29.00 11.75
C VAL A 23 36.30 -27.93 12.63
N ALA A 24 35.79 -28.30 13.78
CA ALA A 24 35.31 -27.36 14.79
C ALA A 24 36.48 -26.51 15.32
N LEU A 25 36.63 -25.32 14.81
CA LEU A 25 37.49 -24.28 15.40
C LEU A 25 36.76 -23.65 16.59
N PRO A 26 37.48 -23.22 17.64
CA PRO A 26 36.87 -22.53 18.77
C PRO A 26 36.22 -21.24 18.30
N CYS A 27 35.04 -20.97 18.84
CA CYS A 27 34.08 -19.92 18.43
C CYS A 27 34.71 -18.53 18.46
N LEU A 28 35.31 -18.10 17.36
CA LEU A 28 35.58 -16.69 17.06
C LEU A 28 34.25 -16.09 16.58
N ALA A 29 33.98 -14.89 17.03
CA ALA A 29 32.84 -14.12 16.52
C ALA A 29 32.87 -14.12 14.97
N GLN A 30 31.78 -14.52 14.34
CA GLN A 30 31.70 -14.52 12.88
C GLN A 30 31.31 -13.12 12.39
N GLN A 31 31.89 -12.66 11.28
CA GLN A 31 31.67 -11.34 10.75
C GLN A 31 31.30 -11.39 9.26
N LEU A 32 30.16 -10.86 8.93
CA LEU A 32 29.76 -10.54 7.57
C LEU A 32 30.05 -9.06 7.30
N ARG A 33 30.42 -8.71 6.07
CA ARG A 33 30.67 -7.33 5.65
C ARG A 33 30.31 -7.13 4.20
N ASN A 34 29.71 -5.99 3.89
CA ASN A 34 29.58 -5.41 2.56
C ASN A 34 30.19 -4.00 2.56
N ASP A 35 29.90 -3.19 1.54
CA ASP A 35 30.48 -1.85 1.39
C ASP A 35 29.92 -0.85 2.43
N GLU A 36 28.71 -1.06 2.95
CA GLU A 36 28.01 -0.13 3.85
C GLU A 36 28.00 -0.56 5.30
N LEU A 37 27.85 -1.87 5.55
CA LEU A 37 27.61 -2.43 6.88
C LEU A 37 28.54 -3.58 7.20
N SER A 38 28.79 -3.79 8.49
CA SER A 38 29.29 -5.04 9.01
C SER A 38 28.40 -5.59 10.12
N LEU A 39 28.31 -6.91 10.17
CA LEU A 39 27.49 -7.65 11.11
C LEU A 39 28.37 -8.65 11.86
N THR A 40 28.54 -8.45 13.15
CA THR A 40 29.30 -9.34 14.01
C THR A 40 28.36 -10.23 14.82
N VAL A 41 28.54 -11.55 14.76
CA VAL A 41 27.69 -12.54 15.41
C VAL A 41 28.47 -13.25 16.51
N ASN A 42 28.01 -13.13 17.76
CA ASN A 42 28.52 -13.86 18.89
C ASN A 42 27.58 -15.02 19.23
N ALA A 43 27.86 -16.18 18.69
CA ALA A 43 27.01 -17.35 18.85
C ALA A 43 26.89 -17.81 20.33
N GLN A 44 27.92 -17.63 21.16
CA GLN A 44 27.89 -18.04 22.57
C GLN A 44 27.02 -17.15 23.43
N GLU A 45 27.06 -15.85 23.20
CA GLU A 45 26.19 -14.88 23.88
C GLU A 45 24.80 -14.82 23.26
N GLY A 46 24.62 -15.38 22.03
CA GLY A 46 23.39 -15.30 21.28
C GLY A 46 23.06 -13.88 20.83
N SER A 47 24.11 -13.09 20.61
CA SER A 47 23.97 -11.69 20.21
C SER A 47 24.55 -11.43 18.81
N TYR A 48 24.04 -10.40 18.18
CA TYR A 48 24.61 -9.83 16.97
C TYR A 48 24.74 -8.31 17.11
N GLU A 49 25.70 -7.73 16.39
CA GLU A 49 25.97 -6.30 16.39
C GLU A 49 26.06 -5.78 14.97
N LEU A 50 25.26 -4.77 14.68
CA LEU A 50 25.28 -4.01 13.44
C LEU A 50 26.19 -2.81 13.59
N THR A 51 27.14 -2.66 12.65
CA THR A 51 28.16 -1.61 12.67
C THR A 51 28.20 -0.92 11.30
N LEU A 52 28.31 0.40 11.25
CA LEU A 52 28.51 1.15 10.02
C LEU A 52 29.90 0.87 9.42
N HIS A 53 30.09 1.22 8.16
CA HIS A 53 31.36 1.05 7.45
C HIS A 53 32.58 1.68 8.18
N ASP A 54 32.38 2.81 8.84
CA ASP A 54 33.42 3.52 9.60
C ASP A 54 33.76 2.88 10.97
N GLY A 55 33.07 1.80 11.32
CA GLY A 55 33.26 1.06 12.56
C GLY A 55 32.39 1.52 13.71
N GLN A 56 31.46 2.44 13.53
CA GLN A 56 30.52 2.85 14.57
C GLN A 56 29.48 1.74 14.81
N PRO A 57 29.39 1.16 16.04
CA PRO A 57 28.31 0.24 16.36
C PRO A 57 26.97 0.99 16.44
N VAL A 58 25.94 0.45 15.78
CA VAL A 58 24.60 1.05 15.71
C VAL A 58 23.63 0.33 16.62
N LEU A 59 23.52 -1.00 16.48
CA LEU A 59 22.56 -1.81 17.21
C LEU A 59 23.23 -3.09 17.70
N ARG A 60 23.11 -3.39 19.01
CA ARG A 60 23.43 -4.71 19.57
C ARG A 60 22.16 -5.37 20.04
N SER A 61 21.91 -6.58 19.59
CA SER A 61 20.66 -7.29 19.85
C SER A 61 20.88 -8.79 20.01
N GLY A 62 19.91 -9.44 20.64
CA GLY A 62 19.71 -10.88 20.65
C GLY A 62 18.44 -11.25 19.91
N VAL A 63 18.10 -12.53 19.98
CA VAL A 63 16.85 -13.11 19.51
C VAL A 63 16.18 -13.90 20.63
N ALA A 64 14.87 -14.13 20.53
CA ALA A 64 14.13 -14.95 21.50
C ALA A 64 12.91 -15.60 20.86
N ALA A 65 12.37 -16.64 21.50
CA ALA A 65 11.09 -17.22 21.14
C ALA A 65 10.27 -17.51 22.39
N GLN A 66 8.99 -17.19 22.36
CA GLN A 66 8.06 -17.56 23.42
C GLN A 66 7.44 -18.91 23.09
N VAL A 67 7.81 -19.91 23.87
CA VAL A 67 7.39 -21.30 23.69
C VAL A 67 6.77 -21.82 24.97
N ASP A 68 5.56 -22.37 24.88
CA ASP A 68 4.79 -22.80 26.06
C ASP A 68 4.71 -21.69 27.14
N HIS A 69 4.49 -20.42 26.68
CA HIS A 69 4.45 -19.18 27.48
C HIS A 69 5.77 -18.82 28.21
N GLN A 70 6.90 -19.41 27.80
CA GLN A 70 8.24 -19.09 28.34
C GLN A 70 9.14 -18.53 27.25
N TRP A 71 9.79 -17.40 27.54
CA TRP A 71 10.82 -16.87 26.66
C TRP A 71 12.08 -17.73 26.72
N LEU A 72 12.49 -18.27 25.58
CA LEU A 72 13.73 -18.98 25.36
C LEU A 72 14.69 -18.08 24.60
N ARG A 73 15.92 -17.99 25.12
CA ARG A 73 16.99 -17.17 24.50
C ARG A 73 18.20 -18.04 24.19
N PRO A 74 19.07 -17.65 23.26
CA PRO A 74 20.29 -18.39 22.97
C PRO A 74 21.09 -18.69 24.22
N SER A 75 21.21 -17.77 25.19
CA SER A 75 21.92 -17.93 26.44
C SER A 75 21.41 -19.06 27.33
N ASP A 76 20.18 -19.55 27.12
CA ASP A 76 19.61 -20.65 27.91
C ASP A 76 20.09 -22.02 27.43
N TYR A 77 20.71 -22.09 26.25
CA TYR A 77 21.14 -23.34 25.62
C TYR A 77 22.58 -23.70 25.91
N PRO A 78 22.85 -24.98 26.20
CA PRO A 78 24.20 -25.43 26.50
C PRO A 78 25.11 -25.60 25.29
N ARG A 79 24.56 -25.65 24.07
CA ARG A 79 25.34 -25.86 22.84
C ARG A 79 24.97 -24.81 21.80
N HIS A 80 26.00 -24.20 21.21
CA HIS A 80 25.91 -23.23 20.15
C HIS A 80 26.78 -23.66 18.97
N GLN A 81 26.22 -23.66 17.79
CA GLN A 81 26.93 -23.92 16.54
C GLN A 81 26.65 -22.80 15.55
N ALA A 82 27.71 -22.21 15.03
CA ALA A 82 27.58 -21.21 13.98
C ALA A 82 28.24 -21.72 12.70
N SER A 83 27.61 -21.45 11.57
CA SER A 83 28.11 -21.74 10.22
C SER A 83 27.89 -20.55 9.30
N GLU A 84 28.85 -20.33 8.40
CA GLU A 84 28.76 -19.32 7.37
C GLU A 84 28.57 -20.00 6.02
N SER A 85 27.68 -19.40 5.18
CA SER A 85 27.44 -19.82 3.80
C SER A 85 27.16 -18.64 2.88
N THR A 86 27.12 -18.91 1.58
CA THR A 86 26.60 -17.98 0.58
C THR A 86 25.19 -18.37 0.23
N PHE A 87 24.37 -17.36 -0.10
CA PHE A 87 22.99 -17.55 -0.55
C PHE A 87 22.71 -16.68 -1.79
N GLU A 88 21.63 -16.98 -2.49
CA GLU A 88 21.06 -16.17 -3.56
C GLU A 88 19.54 -16.32 -3.52
N ASP A 89 18.82 -15.19 -3.51
CA ASP A 89 17.36 -15.13 -3.54
C ASP A 89 16.87 -14.02 -4.47
N ASP A 90 15.57 -13.70 -4.44
CA ASP A 90 14.96 -12.67 -5.29
C ASP A 90 15.50 -11.25 -5.05
N LEU A 91 16.17 -11.02 -3.92
CA LEU A 91 16.84 -9.75 -3.60
C LEU A 91 18.29 -9.70 -4.08
N GLY A 92 18.89 -10.87 -4.37
CA GLY A 92 20.24 -11.01 -4.92
C GLY A 92 21.16 -11.92 -4.10
N PRO A 93 22.43 -11.99 -4.48
CA PRO A 93 23.42 -12.81 -3.80
C PRO A 93 23.94 -12.14 -2.51
N GLY A 94 24.29 -12.98 -1.54
CA GLY A 94 24.86 -12.53 -0.27
C GLY A 94 25.60 -13.62 0.50
N ARG A 95 25.96 -13.27 1.72
CA ARG A 95 26.56 -14.18 2.72
C ARG A 95 25.66 -14.21 3.95
N GLU A 96 25.62 -15.37 4.60
CA GLU A 96 24.81 -15.57 5.79
C GLU A 96 25.58 -16.30 6.90
N VAL A 97 25.18 -16.01 8.12
CA VAL A 97 25.55 -16.77 9.31
C VAL A 97 24.30 -17.40 9.88
N THR A 98 24.32 -18.72 10.00
CA THR A 98 23.30 -19.49 10.71
C THR A 98 23.85 -19.89 12.07
N VAL A 99 23.10 -19.59 13.13
CA VAL A 99 23.41 -20.03 14.50
C VAL A 99 22.33 -20.98 14.97
N THR A 100 22.72 -22.13 15.48
CA THR A 100 21.85 -23.15 16.09
C THR A 100 22.17 -23.28 17.57
N CYS A 101 21.17 -23.06 18.42
CA CYS A 101 21.22 -23.22 19.86
C CYS A 101 20.43 -24.46 20.23
N SER A 102 21.06 -25.45 20.87
CA SER A 102 20.47 -26.79 21.07
C SER A 102 20.83 -27.43 22.42
N GLY A 103 20.04 -28.46 22.74
CA GLY A 103 20.31 -29.33 23.90
C GLY A 103 19.74 -28.82 25.22
N LEU A 104 18.78 -27.89 25.18
CA LEU A 104 17.98 -27.52 26.34
C LEU A 104 16.92 -28.60 26.57
N ASP A 105 16.97 -29.22 27.76
CA ASP A 105 16.14 -30.39 28.05
C ASP A 105 14.64 -30.11 27.93
N GLY A 106 13.95 -30.92 27.14
CA GLY A 106 12.49 -30.83 26.92
C GLY A 106 12.03 -29.55 26.18
N LYS A 107 12.93 -28.78 25.57
CA LYS A 107 12.64 -27.56 24.79
C LYS A 107 13.06 -27.70 23.33
N PRO A 108 12.43 -26.98 22.40
CA PRO A 108 12.85 -26.97 21.00
C PRO A 108 14.21 -26.30 20.83
N ASP A 109 14.88 -26.56 19.72
CA ASP A 109 16.10 -25.85 19.35
C ASP A 109 15.72 -24.45 18.79
N LEU A 110 16.57 -23.47 19.05
CA LEU A 110 16.42 -22.11 18.54
C LEU A 110 17.51 -21.87 17.49
N MET A 111 17.09 -21.50 16.28
CA MET A 111 17.99 -21.19 15.18
C MET A 111 17.72 -19.75 14.71
N TYR A 112 18.77 -19.03 14.33
CA TYR A 112 18.59 -17.75 13.64
C TYR A 112 19.58 -17.59 12.50
N VAL A 113 19.12 -16.91 11.44
CA VAL A 113 19.88 -16.64 10.23
C VAL A 113 20.02 -15.14 10.06
N LEU A 114 21.24 -14.70 9.90
CA LEU A 114 21.59 -13.31 9.62
C LEU A 114 22.21 -13.26 8.22
N GLN A 115 21.62 -12.47 7.35
CA GLN A 115 22.03 -12.35 5.95
C GLN A 115 22.49 -10.93 5.66
N LEU A 116 23.54 -10.79 4.84
CA LEU A 116 24.02 -9.52 4.33
C LEU A 116 24.24 -9.61 2.82
N TYR A 117 23.59 -8.74 2.07
CA TYR A 117 23.65 -8.75 0.61
C TYR A 117 24.92 -8.07 0.10
N ASN A 118 25.49 -8.61 -1.01
CA ASN A 118 26.73 -8.11 -1.56
C ASN A 118 26.60 -6.73 -2.26
N GLN A 119 25.40 -6.45 -2.82
CA GLN A 119 25.17 -5.26 -3.64
C GLN A 119 23.99 -4.42 -3.11
N ARG A 120 23.67 -4.57 -1.83
CA ARG A 120 22.61 -3.84 -1.14
C ARG A 120 23.16 -3.26 0.16
N ALA A 121 22.64 -2.11 0.55
CA ALA A 121 23.04 -1.46 1.80
C ALA A 121 22.37 -2.09 3.04
N TYR A 122 21.63 -3.19 2.89
CA TYR A 122 20.85 -3.81 3.95
C TYR A 122 21.17 -5.30 4.14
N GLY A 123 20.73 -5.81 5.27
CA GLY A 123 20.69 -7.22 5.60
C GLY A 123 19.33 -7.65 6.14
N THR A 124 19.21 -8.94 6.47
CA THR A 124 17.99 -9.49 7.06
C THR A 124 18.31 -10.40 8.25
N VAL A 125 17.33 -10.52 9.15
CA VAL A 125 17.33 -11.51 10.23
C VAL A 125 16.03 -12.29 10.20
N GLN A 126 16.14 -13.61 10.46
CA GLN A 126 15.01 -14.51 10.60
C GLN A 126 15.30 -15.54 11.68
N VAL A 127 14.29 -15.86 12.50
CA VAL A 127 14.42 -16.77 13.63
C VAL A 127 13.50 -17.97 13.43
N LYS A 128 13.99 -19.15 13.79
CA LYS A 128 13.29 -20.41 13.66
C LYS A 128 13.29 -21.19 14.97
N VAL A 129 12.13 -21.66 15.37
CA VAL A 129 11.92 -22.63 16.44
C VAL A 129 11.82 -24.01 15.80
N GLN A 130 12.79 -24.87 15.99
CA GLN A 130 12.79 -26.23 15.48
C GLN A 130 12.44 -27.20 16.61
N ASN A 131 11.30 -27.87 16.51
CA ASN A 131 10.86 -28.74 17.60
C ASN A 131 11.63 -30.06 17.67
N SER A 132 12.69 -30.03 18.45
CA SER A 132 13.49 -31.21 18.83
C SER A 132 13.10 -31.82 20.19
N ALA A 133 12.06 -31.28 20.86
CA ALA A 133 11.70 -31.65 22.24
C ALA A 133 11.06 -33.04 22.40
N GLY A 134 10.71 -33.73 21.30
CA GLY A 134 10.07 -35.06 21.34
C GLY A 134 8.60 -35.03 21.76
N LYS A 135 8.02 -33.86 22.01
CA LYS A 135 6.61 -33.59 22.29
C LYS A 135 6.16 -32.37 21.50
N GLU A 136 4.86 -32.19 21.28
CA GLU A 136 4.32 -30.95 20.73
C GLU A 136 4.58 -29.79 21.69
N VAL A 137 4.95 -28.65 21.16
CA VAL A 137 5.11 -27.38 21.88
C VAL A 137 4.24 -26.31 21.21
N THR A 138 3.95 -25.22 21.91
CA THR A 138 3.22 -24.07 21.33
C THR A 138 4.11 -22.84 21.25
N VAL A 139 4.03 -22.12 20.13
CA VAL A 139 4.75 -20.86 19.90
C VAL A 139 3.75 -19.71 19.92
N GLN A 140 4.02 -18.68 20.74
CA GLN A 140 3.20 -17.48 20.89
C GLN A 140 3.81 -16.27 20.16
N ALA A 141 5.13 -16.09 20.24
CA ALA A 141 5.83 -14.99 19.59
C ALA A 141 7.31 -15.35 19.31
N ILE A 142 7.89 -14.70 18.31
CA ILE A 142 9.31 -14.86 17.97
C ILE A 142 9.94 -13.48 17.78
N ARG A 143 10.98 -13.17 18.57
CA ARG A 143 11.73 -11.91 18.48
C ARG A 143 12.92 -12.04 17.56
N SER A 144 12.94 -11.22 16.54
CA SER A 144 14.10 -11.04 15.66
C SER A 144 15.08 -9.99 16.21
N VAL A 145 14.56 -9.04 17.02
CA VAL A 145 15.33 -8.07 17.79
C VAL A 145 14.91 -8.14 19.25
N GLU A 146 15.88 -8.30 20.14
CA GLU A 146 15.71 -8.14 21.58
C GLU A 146 16.94 -7.42 22.13
N ALA A 147 16.89 -6.08 22.10
CA ALA A 147 17.94 -5.21 22.61
C ALA A 147 17.54 -4.67 23.99
N MET A 148 18.28 -5.06 25.01
CA MET A 148 18.10 -4.67 26.40
C MET A 148 19.45 -4.32 27.01
N GLY A 149 19.49 -3.33 27.88
CA GLY A 149 20.75 -2.84 28.46
C GLY A 149 21.37 -1.72 27.61
N GLU A 150 22.46 -1.13 28.07
CA GLU A 150 23.10 0.01 27.40
C GLU A 150 24.39 -0.40 26.68
N PRO A 151 24.67 0.20 25.52
CA PRO A 151 23.77 1.00 24.68
C PRO A 151 22.83 0.13 23.83
N ILE A 152 21.54 0.48 23.75
CA ILE A 152 20.57 -0.22 22.90
C ILE A 152 20.78 0.14 21.43
N LEU A 153 20.83 1.42 21.16
CA LEU A 153 21.01 2.01 19.85
C LEU A 153 21.97 3.20 19.95
N ASN A 154 22.86 3.34 18.98
CA ASN A 154 23.81 4.44 18.90
C ASN A 154 23.81 5.04 17.49
N LEU A 155 23.06 6.11 17.29
CA LEU A 155 23.06 6.92 16.05
C LEU A 155 23.93 8.16 16.18
N GLY A 156 24.75 8.27 17.24
CA GLY A 156 25.60 9.42 17.53
C GLY A 156 25.28 10.05 18.89
N ASN A 157 25.91 11.17 19.19
CA ASN A 157 25.68 11.89 20.43
C ASN A 157 24.32 12.62 20.41
N GLY A 158 23.74 12.81 21.61
CA GLY A 158 22.50 13.57 21.73
C GLY A 158 21.22 12.79 21.34
N GLN A 159 20.93 11.69 22.09
CA GLN A 159 19.67 10.92 21.88
C GLN A 159 18.41 11.81 21.90
N SER A 160 18.43 12.97 22.54
CA SER A 160 17.33 13.93 22.48
C SER A 160 17.06 14.48 21.08
N ALA A 161 18.03 14.33 20.14
CA ALA A 161 17.84 14.67 18.74
C ALA A 161 17.21 13.53 17.91
N ASP A 162 17.00 12.35 18.51
CA ASP A 162 16.39 11.23 17.85
C ASP A 162 14.89 11.48 17.61
N ARG A 163 14.44 11.21 16.40
CA ARG A 163 13.04 11.19 15.99
C ARG A 163 12.70 9.80 15.50
N VAL A 164 11.52 9.33 15.87
CA VAL A 164 11.05 7.97 15.57
C VAL A 164 9.81 8.07 14.70
N LEU A 165 9.88 7.52 13.50
CA LEU A 165 8.72 7.25 12.65
C LEU A 165 8.33 5.79 12.88
N SER A 166 7.12 5.57 13.35
CA SER A 166 6.53 4.25 13.57
C SER A 166 5.34 4.08 12.62
N ASP A 167 5.43 3.10 11.73
CA ASP A 167 4.31 2.77 10.86
C ASP A 167 3.19 2.10 11.66
N SER A 168 1.98 2.14 11.13
CA SER A 168 0.78 1.64 11.79
C SER A 168 0.29 0.33 11.17
N PHE A 169 -0.66 -0.32 11.82
CA PHE A 169 -1.22 -1.59 11.38
C PHE A 169 -1.99 -1.44 10.06
N SER A 170 -2.91 -0.48 10.02
CA SER A 170 -3.56 -0.02 8.80
C SER A 170 -3.16 1.43 8.48
N GLU A 171 -3.66 2.01 7.40
CA GLU A 171 -3.30 3.37 6.97
C GLU A 171 -3.77 4.46 7.93
N ASP A 172 -4.87 4.24 8.63
CA ASP A 172 -5.52 5.21 9.50
C ASP A 172 -5.69 4.73 10.95
N TRP A 173 -5.40 3.44 11.24
CA TRP A 173 -5.58 2.91 12.58
C TRP A 173 -4.55 1.84 12.99
N PRO A 174 -3.89 2.00 14.13
CA PRO A 174 -3.72 3.27 14.85
C PRO A 174 -2.96 4.27 13.97
N ASP A 175 -2.99 5.55 14.31
CA ASP A 175 -2.29 6.58 13.55
C ASP A 175 -0.80 6.27 13.42
N LEU A 176 -0.24 6.42 12.22
CA LEU A 176 1.19 6.51 12.01
C LEU A 176 1.76 7.67 12.82
N THR A 177 2.87 7.45 13.49
CA THR A 177 3.46 8.47 14.37
C THR A 177 4.87 8.87 13.95
N ILE A 178 5.16 10.17 14.04
CA ILE A 178 6.50 10.74 13.88
C ILE A 178 6.78 11.61 15.10
N TYR A 179 7.42 11.04 16.12
CA TYR A 179 7.66 11.70 17.39
C TYR A 179 9.15 11.81 17.72
N ASP A 180 9.50 12.86 18.43
CA ASP A 180 10.80 12.91 19.11
C ASP A 180 10.87 11.80 20.16
N LEU A 181 12.04 11.31 20.48
CA LEU A 181 12.26 10.15 21.37
C LEU A 181 11.50 10.28 22.71
N GLY A 182 11.41 11.47 23.26
CA GLY A 182 10.65 11.77 24.49
C GLY A 182 9.21 12.21 24.25
N GLY A 183 8.69 12.10 23.03
CA GLY A 183 7.37 12.67 22.65
C GLY A 183 6.16 11.80 22.98
N THR A 184 6.34 10.56 23.42
CA THR A 184 5.24 9.65 23.79
C THR A 184 4.86 9.79 25.26
N ARG A 185 3.55 9.71 25.54
CA ARG A 185 3.04 9.89 26.92
C ARG A 185 3.46 8.77 27.87
N ASP A 186 3.56 7.55 27.39
CA ASP A 186 3.85 6.34 28.16
C ASP A 186 5.29 5.85 27.98
N GLY A 187 6.14 6.61 27.26
CA GLY A 187 7.52 6.22 26.96
C GLY A 187 7.64 5.04 25.99
N MET A 188 6.63 4.83 25.12
CA MET A 188 6.64 3.74 24.17
C MET A 188 6.37 4.23 22.73
N HIS A 189 7.31 3.96 21.82
CA HIS A 189 7.09 4.09 20.38
C HIS A 189 6.69 2.72 19.83
N ARG A 190 5.46 2.61 19.37
CA ARG A 190 4.89 1.38 18.82
C ARG A 190 4.86 1.48 17.31
N GLY A 191 5.35 0.43 16.63
CA GLY A 191 5.30 0.30 15.19
C GLY A 191 4.75 -1.05 14.78
N ALA A 192 4.01 -1.08 13.67
CA ALA A 192 3.57 -2.30 13.02
C ALA A 192 4.16 -2.37 11.61
N GLY A 193 4.91 -3.43 11.32
CA GLY A 193 5.56 -3.64 10.04
C GLY A 193 6.88 -2.91 9.87
N SER A 194 6.98 -1.61 10.15
CA SER A 194 8.24 -0.86 10.00
C SER A 194 8.44 0.26 11.02
N GLN A 195 9.72 0.58 11.27
CA GLN A 195 10.11 1.70 12.12
C GLN A 195 11.44 2.30 11.64
N LEU A 196 11.50 3.65 11.60
CA LEU A 196 12.69 4.41 11.27
C LEU A 196 13.07 5.30 12.45
N ILE A 197 14.32 5.23 12.88
CA ILE A 197 14.87 6.08 13.90
C ILE A 197 15.96 6.95 13.26
N TYR A 198 15.86 8.27 13.40
CA TYR A 198 16.77 9.23 12.78
C TYR A 198 17.27 10.24 13.80
N ASN A 199 18.59 10.40 13.88
CA ASN A 199 19.23 11.41 14.71
C ASN A 199 19.48 12.70 13.90
N ARG A 200 18.81 13.78 14.26
CA ARG A 200 18.86 15.05 13.53
C ARG A 200 20.22 15.77 13.61
N GLU A 201 21.07 15.45 14.61
CA GLU A 201 22.41 16.04 14.76
C GLU A 201 23.45 15.30 13.94
N SER A 202 23.56 13.97 14.10
CA SER A 202 24.50 13.13 13.37
C SER A 202 24.05 12.85 11.95
N LYS A 203 22.76 12.99 11.66
CA LYS A 203 22.07 12.57 10.42
C LYS A 203 22.16 11.07 10.13
N GLN A 204 22.45 10.26 11.14
CA GLN A 204 22.41 8.82 11.03
C GLN A 204 21.01 8.28 11.32
N SER A 205 20.65 7.18 10.68
CA SER A 205 19.38 6.49 10.86
C SER A 205 19.56 5.00 10.98
N LEU A 206 18.59 4.36 11.62
CA LEU A 206 18.35 2.92 11.58
C LEU A 206 16.92 2.70 11.10
N PHE A 207 16.79 1.89 10.07
CA PHE A 207 15.51 1.39 9.57
C PHE A 207 15.38 -0.10 9.84
N LEU A 208 14.24 -0.51 10.40
CA LEU A 208 13.82 -1.90 10.53
C LEU A 208 12.45 -2.05 9.84
N GLY A 209 12.30 -3.11 9.01
CA GLY A 209 11.05 -3.36 8.29
C GLY A 209 10.81 -4.83 8.02
N ALA A 210 9.59 -5.31 8.27
CA ALA A 210 9.18 -6.65 7.92
C ALA A 210 9.12 -6.80 6.39
N LEU A 211 9.83 -7.77 5.85
CA LEU A 211 9.78 -8.09 4.43
C LEU A 211 8.66 -9.07 4.09
N THR A 212 8.15 -9.80 5.07
CA THR A 212 7.06 -10.75 4.91
C THR A 212 5.99 -10.53 5.98
N SER A 213 4.77 -10.93 5.67
CA SER A 213 3.60 -10.96 6.54
C SER A 213 2.78 -12.18 6.16
N ASP A 214 3.46 -13.32 6.08
CA ASP A 214 2.88 -14.56 5.58
C ASP A 214 2.00 -15.22 6.63
N ARG A 215 2.35 -15.01 7.90
CA ARG A 215 1.71 -15.66 9.03
C ARG A 215 1.50 -14.74 10.22
N PHE A 216 2.52 -13.94 10.57
CA PHE A 216 2.54 -13.12 11.76
C PHE A 216 2.44 -11.64 11.44
N LEU A 217 1.91 -10.89 12.40
CA LEU A 217 2.12 -9.47 12.48
C LEU A 217 3.51 -9.20 13.07
N THR A 218 4.25 -8.25 12.50
CA THR A 218 5.50 -7.78 13.08
C THR A 218 5.24 -6.53 13.90
N LEU A 219 5.45 -6.61 15.22
CA LEU A 219 5.32 -5.49 16.16
C LEU A 219 6.69 -5.01 16.62
N MET A 220 6.83 -3.70 16.76
CA MET A 220 8.04 -3.00 17.17
C MET A 220 7.76 -2.14 18.40
N HIS A 221 8.50 -2.36 19.47
CA HIS A 221 8.37 -1.61 20.72
C HIS A 221 9.71 -1.02 21.12
N LEU A 222 9.87 0.29 20.91
CA LEU A 222 11.00 1.06 21.44
C LEU A 222 10.55 1.76 22.71
N LYS A 223 11.01 1.23 23.86
CA LYS A 223 10.70 1.81 25.17
C LYS A 223 11.73 2.86 25.57
N THR A 224 11.27 3.95 26.12
CA THR A 224 12.08 5.03 26.64
C THR A 224 11.88 5.21 28.15
N GLU A 225 12.89 5.75 28.82
CA GLU A 225 12.86 6.15 30.21
C GLU A 225 13.36 7.57 30.35
N SER A 226 12.67 8.36 31.19
CA SER A 226 13.12 9.71 31.52
C SER A 226 13.97 9.71 32.77
N ILE A 227 15.21 10.20 32.67
CA ILE A 227 16.14 10.34 33.79
C ILE A 227 16.46 11.83 33.96
N GLY A 228 15.79 12.48 34.93
CA GLY A 228 15.87 13.92 35.11
C GLY A 228 15.32 14.66 33.90
N ALA A 229 16.14 15.50 33.24
CA ALA A 229 15.76 16.23 32.03
C ALA A 229 16.04 15.47 30.72
N ASN A 230 16.59 14.24 30.80
CA ASN A 230 17.00 13.47 29.62
C ASN A 230 16.08 12.27 29.41
N THR A 231 15.77 11.99 28.15
CA THR A 231 15.12 10.74 27.73
C THR A 231 16.16 9.83 27.10
N LYS A 232 16.13 8.54 27.44
CA LYS A 232 17.00 7.51 26.86
C LYS A 232 16.20 6.27 26.49
N MET A 233 16.72 5.47 25.60
CA MET A 233 16.18 4.16 25.24
C MET A 233 16.41 3.17 26.38
N ALA A 234 15.39 2.39 26.73
CA ALA A 234 15.42 1.38 27.77
C ALA A 234 15.38 -0.05 27.22
N SER A 235 14.63 -0.27 26.14
CA SER A 235 14.60 -1.54 25.39
C SER A 235 14.10 -1.32 23.97
N TYR A 236 14.48 -2.24 23.09
CA TYR A 236 13.93 -2.29 21.73
C TYR A 236 13.67 -3.75 21.35
N THR A 237 12.41 -4.08 21.05
CA THR A 237 12.01 -5.41 20.61
C THR A 237 11.27 -5.34 19.28
N VAL A 238 11.54 -6.32 18.41
CA VAL A 238 10.78 -6.55 17.17
C VAL A 238 10.37 -8.01 17.17
N GLU A 239 9.07 -8.26 17.16
CA GLU A 239 8.54 -9.61 17.30
C GLU A 239 7.47 -9.93 16.25
N SER A 240 7.49 -11.18 15.79
CA SER A 240 6.44 -11.81 15.00
C SER A 240 5.45 -12.44 15.95
N THR A 241 4.20 -11.96 15.94
CA THR A 241 3.14 -12.37 16.88
C THR A 241 1.75 -12.32 16.22
N GLY A 242 0.70 -12.61 16.97
CA GLY A 242 -0.69 -12.49 16.48
C GLY A 242 -1.21 -11.05 16.49
N THR A 243 -2.31 -10.83 15.80
CA THR A 243 -2.97 -9.51 15.74
C THR A 243 -3.66 -9.12 17.04
N THR A 244 -3.93 -10.05 17.95
CA THR A 244 -4.56 -9.78 19.25
C THR A 244 -3.78 -8.74 20.05
N GLU A 245 -2.44 -8.73 19.95
CA GLU A 245 -1.62 -7.79 20.71
C GLU A 245 -1.87 -6.34 20.29
N ILE A 246 -1.91 -6.05 18.97
CA ILE A 246 -2.18 -4.68 18.50
C ILE A 246 -3.65 -4.31 18.72
N GLN A 247 -4.56 -5.26 18.63
CA GLN A 247 -5.97 -5.00 18.90
C GLN A 247 -6.21 -4.62 20.35
N LYS A 248 -5.52 -5.26 21.30
CA LYS A 248 -5.55 -4.90 22.72
C LYS A 248 -4.90 -3.54 23.01
N GLU A 249 -3.81 -3.23 22.34
CA GLU A 249 -3.08 -1.96 22.55
C GLU A 249 -3.89 -0.74 22.09
N PHE A 250 -4.73 -0.88 21.06
CA PHE A 250 -5.38 0.22 20.35
C PHE A 250 -6.91 0.11 20.26
N ASP A 251 -7.51 -0.87 20.95
CA ASP A 251 -8.97 -1.08 20.98
C ASP A 251 -9.59 -1.13 19.57
N LEU A 252 -8.98 -1.90 18.63
CA LEU A 252 -9.43 -1.99 17.23
C LEU A 252 -10.82 -2.63 17.07
N LYS A 253 -11.39 -3.20 18.14
CA LYS A 253 -12.74 -3.74 18.18
C LYS A 253 -13.38 -3.47 19.53
N ASP A 254 -14.70 -3.35 19.54
CA ASP A 254 -15.52 -3.17 20.75
C ASP A 254 -15.79 -4.48 21.52
N SER A 255 -15.07 -5.54 21.22
CA SER A 255 -15.23 -6.83 21.87
C SER A 255 -14.62 -6.79 23.27
N PRO A 256 -15.31 -7.36 24.28
CA PRO A 256 -14.70 -7.56 25.60
C PRO A 256 -13.40 -8.37 25.49
N ALA A 257 -12.40 -8.01 26.31
CA ALA A 257 -11.09 -8.68 26.33
C ALA A 257 -11.18 -10.21 26.58
N ASP A 258 -12.24 -10.67 27.23
CA ASP A 258 -12.53 -12.10 27.51
C ASP A 258 -12.82 -12.90 26.23
N ASP A 259 -13.17 -12.26 25.12
CA ASP A 259 -13.43 -12.92 23.83
C ASP A 259 -12.19 -12.96 22.93
N ASP A 260 -11.11 -12.28 23.32
CA ASP A 260 -9.87 -12.26 22.55
C ASP A 260 -9.15 -13.61 22.61
N VAL A 261 -8.74 -14.08 21.44
CA VAL A 261 -7.95 -15.30 21.30
C VAL A 261 -6.49 -14.94 21.15
N GLU A 262 -5.66 -15.33 22.10
CA GLU A 262 -4.21 -15.17 22.01
C GLU A 262 -3.61 -16.20 21.06
N LEU A 263 -2.64 -15.77 20.25
CA LEU A 263 -1.96 -16.65 19.33
C LEU A 263 -1.18 -17.73 20.12
N SER A 264 -1.41 -18.99 19.79
CA SER A 264 -0.69 -20.14 20.37
C SER A 264 -0.65 -21.27 19.35
N LEU A 265 0.38 -21.29 18.52
CA LEU A 265 0.50 -22.19 17.37
C LEU A 265 1.24 -23.48 17.75
N PRO A 266 0.63 -24.65 17.56
CA PRO A 266 1.28 -25.93 17.86
C PRO A 266 2.37 -26.23 16.82
N VAL A 267 3.50 -26.73 17.30
CA VAL A 267 4.62 -27.23 16.51
C VAL A 267 4.90 -28.67 16.93
N LYS A 268 4.65 -29.62 16.04
CA LYS A 268 4.87 -31.03 16.34
C LYS A 268 6.35 -31.39 16.31
N PRO A 269 6.76 -32.51 16.96
CA PRO A 269 8.14 -33.00 16.88
C PRO A 269 8.61 -33.13 15.42
N GLY A 270 9.73 -32.48 15.13
CA GLY A 270 10.34 -32.43 13.79
C GLY A 270 9.79 -31.35 12.85
N GLU A 271 8.77 -30.60 13.26
CA GLU A 271 8.26 -29.41 12.53
C GLU A 271 9.00 -28.15 13.01
N ASP A 272 8.92 -27.11 12.18
CA ASP A 272 9.53 -25.81 12.42
C ASP A 272 8.46 -24.71 12.46
N MET A 273 8.71 -23.65 13.26
CA MET A 273 8.02 -22.37 13.20
C MET A 273 9.02 -21.26 12.91
N VAL A 274 8.73 -20.40 11.94
CA VAL A 274 9.66 -19.36 11.47
C VAL A 274 9.04 -18.00 11.67
N SER A 275 9.82 -17.01 12.13
CA SER A 275 9.40 -15.61 12.22
C SER A 275 9.21 -15.01 10.84
N GLU A 276 8.55 -13.85 10.77
CA GLU A 276 8.64 -13.02 9.59
C GLU A 276 10.10 -12.59 9.35
N ARG A 277 10.44 -12.30 8.10
CA ARG A 277 11.77 -11.87 7.70
C ARG A 277 11.89 -10.37 7.93
N LEU A 278 12.83 -9.97 8.77
CA LEU A 278 13.05 -8.56 9.12
C LEU A 278 14.27 -8.02 8.37
N MET A 279 14.09 -6.93 7.63
CA MET A 279 15.17 -6.14 7.04
C MET A 279 15.72 -5.14 8.05
N PHE A 280 17.03 -4.91 8.01
CA PHE A 280 17.71 -3.83 8.71
C PHE A 280 18.65 -3.08 7.77
N GLU A 281 18.63 -1.75 7.85
CA GLU A 281 19.55 -0.86 7.15
C GLU A 281 19.91 0.31 8.05
N ALA A 282 21.18 0.75 8.02
CA ALA A 282 21.63 1.92 8.78
C ALA A 282 22.53 2.81 7.93
N GLY A 283 22.48 4.12 8.16
CA GLY A 283 23.27 5.09 7.42
C GLY A 283 22.64 6.48 7.40
N PRO A 284 23.22 7.43 6.64
CA PRO A 284 22.79 8.82 6.67
C PRO A 284 21.58 9.15 5.77
N ASP A 285 21.17 8.27 4.87
CA ASP A 285 20.10 8.50 3.89
C ASP A 285 18.87 7.65 4.15
N TYR A 286 17.99 8.15 5.01
CA TYR A 286 16.75 7.45 5.33
C TYR A 286 15.76 7.38 4.16
N HIS A 287 15.80 8.31 3.21
CA HIS A 287 14.98 8.21 2.00
C HIS A 287 15.38 6.99 1.16
N HIS A 288 16.71 6.77 1.02
CA HIS A 288 17.22 5.57 0.35
C HIS A 288 16.78 4.30 1.07
N GLN A 289 16.86 4.26 2.41
CA GLN A 289 16.44 3.11 3.21
C GLN A 289 14.97 2.75 2.98
N LEU A 290 14.08 3.75 3.00
CA LEU A 290 12.65 3.55 2.74
C LEU A 290 12.39 3.06 1.31
N LEU A 291 13.06 3.63 0.30
CA LEU A 291 12.94 3.20 -1.08
C LEU A 291 13.51 1.79 -1.30
N ALA A 292 14.63 1.44 -0.65
CA ALA A 292 15.22 0.11 -0.71
C ALA A 292 14.30 -0.95 -0.09
N TYR A 293 13.66 -0.61 1.00
CA TYR A 293 12.62 -1.45 1.62
C TYR A 293 11.45 -1.67 0.67
N GLY A 294 10.94 -0.61 0.05
CA GLY A 294 9.86 -0.70 -0.94
C GLY A 294 10.26 -1.61 -2.12
N ASP A 295 11.46 -1.45 -2.69
CA ASP A 295 11.95 -2.32 -3.78
C ASP A 295 12.07 -3.79 -3.34
N ALA A 296 12.52 -4.05 -2.11
CA ALA A 296 12.62 -5.40 -1.58
C ALA A 296 11.24 -6.07 -1.44
N VAL A 297 10.26 -5.37 -0.88
CA VAL A 297 8.88 -5.85 -0.79
C VAL A 297 8.29 -6.10 -2.17
N ARG A 298 8.46 -5.16 -3.11
CA ARG A 298 7.98 -5.30 -4.50
C ARG A 298 8.48 -6.60 -5.15
N ARG A 299 9.76 -6.93 -4.97
CA ARG A 299 10.39 -8.13 -5.54
C ARG A 299 9.88 -9.40 -4.89
N LEU A 300 9.87 -9.47 -3.57
CA LEU A 300 9.49 -10.66 -2.82
C LEU A 300 8.02 -11.04 -3.01
N HIS A 301 7.14 -10.04 -3.04
CA HIS A 301 5.69 -10.27 -3.16
C HIS A 301 5.18 -10.18 -4.59
N HIS A 302 6.05 -9.93 -5.59
CA HIS A 302 5.63 -9.71 -6.98
C HIS A 302 4.51 -8.67 -7.06
N ALA A 303 4.73 -7.51 -6.40
CA ALA A 303 3.71 -6.48 -6.22
C ALA A 303 3.04 -6.08 -7.53
N ARG A 304 1.73 -5.95 -7.49
CA ARG A 304 0.90 -5.60 -8.65
C ARG A 304 0.87 -4.08 -8.79
N VAL A 305 1.78 -3.57 -9.58
CA VAL A 305 1.91 -2.12 -9.81
C VAL A 305 1.45 -1.79 -11.23
N SER A 306 0.25 -1.22 -11.33
CA SER A 306 -0.29 -0.81 -12.61
C SER A 306 0.55 0.29 -13.26
N SER A 307 0.60 0.32 -14.58
CA SER A 307 1.12 1.46 -15.34
C SER A 307 0.11 2.61 -15.43
N GLU A 308 -1.17 2.35 -15.18
CA GLU A 308 -2.25 3.34 -15.15
C GLU A 308 -2.55 3.74 -13.71
N THR A 309 -2.64 5.04 -13.48
CA THR A 309 -3.10 5.61 -12.22
C THR A 309 -4.61 5.83 -12.33
N PRO A 310 -5.46 5.29 -11.44
CA PRO A 310 -6.88 5.60 -11.43
C PRO A 310 -7.10 7.08 -11.15
N ILE A 311 -7.89 7.72 -12.01
CA ILE A 311 -8.26 9.13 -11.91
C ILE A 311 -9.76 9.22 -12.10
N GLY A 312 -10.49 9.82 -11.15
CA GLY A 312 -11.93 9.78 -11.23
C GLY A 312 -12.68 10.47 -10.10
N TRP A 313 -13.76 9.84 -9.70
CA TRP A 313 -14.70 10.34 -8.70
C TRP A 313 -15.06 9.24 -7.69
N TRP A 314 -15.34 9.66 -6.47
CA TRP A 314 -15.71 8.81 -5.37
C TRP A 314 -16.83 9.42 -4.53
N SER A 315 -17.83 8.60 -4.15
CA SER A 315 -19.07 9.12 -3.57
C SER A 315 -19.04 9.39 -2.08
N TRP A 316 -18.04 8.85 -1.33
CA TRP A 316 -18.10 8.81 0.14
C TRP A 316 -18.15 10.19 0.77
N THR A 317 -17.16 11.04 0.52
CA THR A 317 -17.03 12.31 1.22
C THR A 317 -18.16 13.31 0.91
N VAL A 318 -18.96 13.06 -0.15
CA VAL A 318 -20.07 13.93 -0.50
C VAL A 318 -21.42 13.38 -0.07
N TYR A 319 -21.66 12.07 -0.18
CA TYR A 319 -22.98 11.48 0.06
C TYR A 319 -23.02 10.52 1.24
N TYR A 320 -21.85 10.00 1.66
CA TYR A 320 -21.80 8.93 2.65
C TYR A 320 -22.76 7.78 2.29
N GLY A 321 -23.34 7.10 3.27
CA GLY A 321 -24.36 6.06 3.03
C GLY A 321 -25.70 6.55 2.47
N ALA A 322 -25.87 7.85 2.17
CA ALA A 322 -27.07 8.40 1.56
C ALA A 322 -27.05 8.42 0.02
N ILE A 323 -25.97 7.97 -0.60
CA ILE A 323 -25.84 7.86 -2.06
C ILE A 323 -27.02 7.09 -2.66
N ASN A 324 -27.53 7.56 -3.79
CA ASN A 324 -28.65 6.94 -4.47
C ASN A 324 -28.48 6.96 -6.00
N GLU A 325 -29.31 6.21 -6.68
CA GLU A 325 -29.25 6.01 -8.14
C GLU A 325 -29.30 7.34 -8.91
N GLY A 326 -30.18 8.26 -8.51
CA GLY A 326 -30.32 9.56 -9.18
C GLY A 326 -29.06 10.40 -9.10
N GLU A 327 -28.42 10.46 -7.91
CA GLU A 327 -27.17 11.19 -7.71
C GLU A 327 -26.02 10.54 -8.50
N VAL A 328 -25.96 9.20 -8.50
CA VAL A 328 -24.96 8.47 -9.27
C VAL A 328 -25.03 8.77 -10.76
N LEU A 329 -26.23 8.69 -11.35
CA LEU A 329 -26.43 8.97 -12.78
C LEU A 329 -26.09 10.42 -13.12
N ALA A 330 -26.54 11.37 -12.30
CA ALA A 330 -26.30 12.80 -12.55
C ALA A 330 -24.79 13.15 -12.47
N ASN A 331 -24.08 12.66 -11.46
CA ASN A 331 -22.63 12.88 -11.35
C ASN A 331 -21.86 12.17 -12.47
N GLY A 332 -22.27 10.93 -12.83
CA GLY A 332 -21.62 10.15 -13.89
C GLY A 332 -21.76 10.80 -15.25
N ASP A 333 -22.97 11.27 -15.62
CA ASP A 333 -23.22 11.96 -16.88
C ASP A 333 -22.39 13.24 -16.96
N TRP A 334 -22.37 14.02 -15.88
CA TRP A 334 -21.60 15.26 -15.82
C TRP A 334 -20.09 14.99 -15.97
N GLN A 335 -19.54 14.01 -15.28
CA GLN A 335 -18.12 13.62 -15.40
C GLN A 335 -17.79 13.17 -16.83
N ALA A 336 -18.64 12.35 -17.43
CA ALA A 336 -18.45 11.85 -18.79
C ALA A 336 -18.42 12.98 -19.82
N GLU A 337 -19.30 13.99 -19.67
CA GLU A 337 -19.37 15.14 -20.55
C GLU A 337 -18.20 16.11 -20.39
N HIS A 338 -17.77 16.40 -19.14
CA HIS A 338 -16.88 17.53 -18.86
C HIS A 338 -15.42 17.11 -18.59
N LEU A 339 -15.17 16.01 -17.86
CA LEU A 339 -13.86 15.67 -17.35
C LEU A 339 -13.22 14.41 -17.95
N LYS A 340 -14.00 13.53 -18.58
CA LYS A 340 -13.49 12.27 -19.15
C LYS A 340 -12.35 12.48 -20.15
N SER A 341 -12.42 13.51 -20.99
CA SER A 341 -11.39 13.83 -21.99
C SER A 341 -10.05 14.23 -21.36
N MET A 342 -10.04 14.67 -20.12
CA MET A 342 -8.84 15.00 -19.35
C MET A 342 -8.23 13.77 -18.67
N GLY A 343 -8.98 12.66 -18.60
CA GLY A 343 -8.53 11.40 -18.00
C GLY A 343 -9.31 10.98 -16.75
N TYR A 344 -10.28 11.75 -16.28
CA TYR A 344 -11.18 11.36 -15.19
C TYR A 344 -12.16 10.30 -15.68
N LYS A 345 -11.78 9.03 -15.59
CA LYS A 345 -12.53 7.90 -16.15
C LYS A 345 -13.12 6.98 -15.09
N TYR A 346 -12.53 6.92 -13.92
CA TYR A 346 -13.00 6.06 -12.84
C TYR A 346 -14.19 6.70 -12.14
N PHE A 347 -15.17 5.89 -11.80
CA PHE A 347 -16.37 6.34 -11.11
C PHE A 347 -16.77 5.30 -10.08
N GLN A 348 -16.54 5.59 -8.82
CA GLN A 348 -16.68 4.66 -7.70
C GLN A 348 -17.88 5.03 -6.83
N ILE A 349 -18.74 4.05 -6.58
CA ILE A 349 -19.80 4.12 -5.58
C ILE A 349 -19.31 3.49 -4.30
N ASP A 350 -19.25 4.25 -3.23
CA ASP A 350 -18.87 3.80 -1.90
C ASP A 350 -20.04 3.16 -1.14
N GLU A 351 -19.89 2.91 0.18
CA GLU A 351 -20.91 2.29 1.02
C GLU A 351 -22.26 3.02 0.94
N GLY A 352 -23.36 2.25 0.96
CA GLY A 352 -24.74 2.76 0.89
C GLY A 352 -25.58 2.10 -0.19
N TYR A 353 -24.96 1.51 -1.21
CA TYR A 353 -25.72 0.85 -2.28
C TYR A 353 -26.22 -0.55 -1.91
N GLN A 354 -25.52 -1.23 -0.99
CA GLN A 354 -25.81 -2.60 -0.59
C GLN A 354 -26.89 -2.68 0.50
N TYR A 355 -27.53 -3.84 0.59
CA TYR A 355 -28.49 -4.14 1.66
C TYR A 355 -27.81 -4.23 3.03
N ALA A 356 -26.66 -4.92 3.10
CA ALA A 356 -25.92 -5.16 4.33
C ALA A 356 -24.43 -5.41 4.04
N ARG A 357 -23.53 -5.16 4.99
CA ARG A 357 -22.16 -5.65 4.88
C ARG A 357 -22.18 -7.18 4.89
N GLY A 358 -21.49 -7.78 3.93
CA GLY A 358 -21.55 -9.21 3.62
C GLY A 358 -22.58 -9.59 2.55
N GLU A 359 -23.38 -8.63 2.02
CA GLU A 359 -24.42 -8.88 0.99
C GLU A 359 -24.34 -7.85 -0.17
N TYR A 360 -23.24 -7.86 -0.91
CA TYR A 360 -22.92 -6.82 -1.93
C TYR A 360 -23.64 -7.01 -3.26
N THR A 361 -24.26 -8.15 -3.53
CA THR A 361 -25.06 -8.38 -4.74
C THR A 361 -26.54 -8.16 -4.54
N THR A 362 -26.95 -7.74 -3.34
CA THR A 362 -28.30 -7.32 -2.99
C THR A 362 -28.32 -5.80 -2.80
N PRO A 363 -28.76 -5.00 -3.79
CA PRO A 363 -28.84 -3.56 -3.65
C PRO A 363 -29.86 -3.11 -2.62
N ASN A 364 -29.65 -1.95 -2.02
CA ASN A 364 -30.67 -1.26 -1.27
C ASN A 364 -31.76 -0.75 -2.25
N ALA A 365 -32.88 -1.47 -2.35
CA ALA A 365 -33.93 -1.20 -3.31
C ALA A 365 -34.59 0.20 -3.18
N THR A 366 -34.44 0.85 -2.01
CA THR A 366 -34.95 2.21 -1.81
C THR A 366 -34.05 3.25 -2.48
N GLN A 367 -32.75 3.07 -2.39
CA GLN A 367 -31.75 3.98 -2.94
C GLN A 367 -31.43 3.65 -4.41
N PHE A 368 -31.47 2.37 -4.79
CA PHE A 368 -31.15 1.87 -6.13
C PHE A 368 -32.28 1.01 -6.68
N PRO A 369 -33.42 1.60 -7.07
CA PRO A 369 -34.62 0.87 -7.51
C PRO A 369 -34.41 0.02 -8.77
N ASP A 370 -33.59 0.47 -9.73
CA ASP A 370 -33.26 -0.25 -10.96
C ASP A 370 -32.01 -1.16 -10.81
N GLY A 371 -31.32 -1.05 -9.66
CA GLY A 371 -30.20 -1.89 -9.25
C GLY A 371 -28.86 -1.55 -9.92
N LEU A 372 -27.78 -2.06 -9.30
CA LEU A 372 -26.40 -1.69 -9.69
C LEU A 372 -25.99 -2.23 -11.07
N ARG A 373 -26.64 -3.26 -11.57
CA ARG A 373 -26.42 -3.73 -12.94
C ARG A 373 -26.84 -2.66 -13.97
N PHE A 374 -27.99 -2.02 -13.78
CA PHE A 374 -28.45 -0.92 -14.61
C PHE A 374 -27.47 0.26 -14.55
N VAL A 375 -27.13 0.68 -13.36
CA VAL A 375 -26.19 1.79 -13.11
C VAL A 375 -24.84 1.51 -13.77
N GLY A 376 -24.27 0.32 -13.57
CA GLY A 376 -22.98 -0.06 -14.16
C GLY A 376 -22.99 -0.07 -15.69
N HIS A 377 -24.07 -0.54 -16.29
CA HIS A 377 -24.22 -0.51 -17.76
C HIS A 377 -24.37 0.92 -18.28
N HIS A 378 -25.08 1.80 -17.57
CA HIS A 378 -25.20 3.21 -17.94
C HIS A 378 -23.82 3.90 -17.92
N LEU A 379 -23.12 3.85 -16.80
CA LEU A 379 -21.79 4.47 -16.63
C LEU A 379 -20.77 3.93 -17.65
N THR A 380 -20.78 2.63 -17.88
CA THR A 380 -19.89 2.01 -18.88
C THR A 380 -20.28 2.46 -20.30
N GLY A 381 -21.57 2.64 -20.58
CA GLY A 381 -22.10 3.20 -21.85
C GLY A 381 -21.60 4.62 -22.11
N GLU A 382 -21.46 5.42 -21.06
CA GLU A 382 -20.87 6.77 -21.13
C GLU A 382 -19.34 6.75 -21.23
N GLY A 383 -18.72 5.56 -21.15
CA GLY A 383 -17.26 5.35 -21.26
C GLY A 383 -16.51 5.61 -19.97
N LEU A 384 -17.18 5.48 -18.83
CA LEU A 384 -16.59 5.51 -17.50
C LEU A 384 -16.22 4.09 -17.03
N THR A 385 -15.25 3.99 -16.15
CA THR A 385 -14.84 2.75 -15.49
C THR A 385 -15.57 2.64 -14.16
N PHE A 386 -16.53 1.72 -14.10
CA PHE A 386 -17.41 1.56 -12.94
C PHE A 386 -16.70 0.84 -11.79
N GLY A 387 -16.79 1.41 -10.60
CA GLY A 387 -16.25 0.88 -9.36
C GLY A 387 -17.27 0.81 -8.22
N VAL A 388 -17.05 -0.10 -7.29
CA VAL A 388 -17.87 -0.26 -6.07
C VAL A 388 -16.99 -0.50 -4.85
N TRP A 389 -17.55 -0.17 -3.69
CA TRP A 389 -16.99 -0.48 -2.37
C TRP A 389 -17.47 -1.82 -1.85
N THR A 390 -16.65 -2.51 -1.06
CA THR A 390 -17.03 -3.66 -0.25
C THR A 390 -16.20 -3.70 1.04
N ALA A 391 -16.75 -4.25 2.13
CA ALA A 391 -16.01 -4.72 3.30
C ALA A 391 -15.96 -6.26 3.23
N PRO A 392 -14.92 -6.84 2.59
CA PRO A 392 -14.97 -8.19 2.06
C PRO A 392 -15.12 -9.28 3.12
N PHE A 393 -14.69 -9.00 4.34
CA PHE A 393 -14.63 -9.96 5.43
C PHE A 393 -15.55 -9.60 6.59
N GLU A 394 -16.30 -8.50 6.49
CA GLU A 394 -17.32 -8.13 7.48
C GLU A 394 -18.69 -8.71 7.12
N VAL A 395 -19.37 -9.21 8.12
CA VAL A 395 -20.74 -9.74 8.03
C VAL A 395 -21.59 -9.13 9.14
N THR A 396 -22.67 -8.44 8.77
CA THR A 396 -23.61 -7.91 9.75
C THR A 396 -24.63 -8.94 10.19
N SER A 397 -25.24 -8.71 11.34
CA SER A 397 -26.25 -9.60 11.92
C SER A 397 -27.51 -9.76 11.07
N ARG A 398 -27.78 -8.85 10.13
CA ARG A 398 -28.91 -8.94 9.18
C ARG A 398 -28.53 -9.53 7.82
N ALA A 399 -27.25 -9.82 7.58
CA ALA A 399 -26.81 -10.43 6.33
C ALA A 399 -27.20 -11.91 6.24
N TRP A 400 -27.48 -12.39 5.03
CA TRP A 400 -27.84 -13.77 4.76
C TRP A 400 -26.84 -14.79 5.34
N VAL A 401 -25.54 -14.49 5.28
CA VAL A 401 -24.49 -15.33 5.85
C VAL A 401 -24.70 -15.52 7.35
N TYR A 402 -24.93 -14.44 8.11
CA TYR A 402 -25.17 -14.54 9.55
C TYR A 402 -26.44 -15.31 9.90
N GLU A 403 -27.51 -15.10 9.12
CA GLU A 403 -28.78 -15.75 9.36
C GLU A 403 -28.72 -17.26 9.13
N HIS A 404 -27.94 -17.73 8.12
CA HIS A 404 -27.97 -19.11 7.65
C HIS A 404 -26.69 -19.89 7.90
N HIS A 405 -25.52 -19.20 8.05
CA HIS A 405 -24.19 -19.80 8.08
C HIS A 405 -23.26 -19.19 9.13
N LYS A 406 -23.70 -19.22 10.40
CA LYS A 406 -22.82 -18.77 11.51
C LYS A 406 -21.56 -19.62 11.65
N ASP A 407 -21.58 -20.84 11.13
CA ASP A 407 -20.42 -21.73 11.02
C ASP A 407 -19.34 -21.23 10.04
N TRP A 408 -19.62 -20.19 9.23
CA TRP A 408 -18.67 -19.54 8.35
C TRP A 408 -18.00 -18.32 8.98
N LEU A 409 -18.26 -18.02 10.23
CA LEU A 409 -17.66 -16.89 10.94
C LEU A 409 -16.48 -17.35 11.78
N VAL A 410 -15.58 -16.42 12.14
CA VAL A 410 -14.51 -16.68 13.09
C VAL A 410 -15.10 -16.87 14.49
N HIS A 411 -14.66 -17.90 15.22
CA HIS A 411 -15.20 -18.26 16.52
C HIS A 411 -14.19 -18.04 17.66
N ASN A 412 -14.71 -17.75 18.84
CA ASN A 412 -13.94 -17.73 20.08
C ASN A 412 -13.77 -19.15 20.67
N ALA A 413 -13.08 -19.28 21.79
CA ALA A 413 -12.83 -20.55 22.48
C ALA A 413 -14.12 -21.26 22.97
N LYS A 414 -15.26 -20.55 23.06
CA LYS A 414 -16.55 -21.09 23.46
C LYS A 414 -17.37 -21.58 22.25
N GLY A 415 -16.86 -21.43 21.03
CA GLY A 415 -17.54 -21.80 19.79
C GLY A 415 -18.59 -20.79 19.33
N ASN A 416 -18.56 -19.56 19.82
CA ASN A 416 -19.45 -18.48 19.39
C ASN A 416 -18.75 -17.60 18.37
N PRO A 417 -19.47 -17.02 17.38
CA PRO A 417 -18.91 -15.97 16.53
C PRO A 417 -18.35 -14.82 17.35
N VAL A 418 -17.17 -14.31 16.95
CA VAL A 418 -16.52 -13.19 17.64
C VAL A 418 -17.16 -11.89 17.16
N PRO A 419 -17.78 -11.09 18.06
CA PRO A 419 -18.32 -9.78 17.70
C PRO A 419 -17.20 -8.76 17.49
N LEU A 420 -17.38 -7.86 16.48
CA LEU A 420 -16.45 -6.78 16.15
C LEU A 420 -16.98 -5.39 16.51
N GLY A 421 -18.14 -5.28 17.11
CA GLY A 421 -18.86 -4.05 17.34
C GLY A 421 -20.12 -3.94 16.48
N ASP A 422 -20.59 -2.73 16.26
CA ASP A 422 -21.81 -2.44 15.51
C ASP A 422 -21.51 -1.51 14.33
N VAL A 423 -22.23 -1.67 13.21
CA VAL A 423 -22.15 -0.76 12.07
C VAL A 423 -22.58 0.65 12.50
N TRP A 424 -21.69 1.64 12.38
CA TRP A 424 -21.98 3.04 12.66
C TRP A 424 -22.64 3.29 14.04
N ASP A 425 -22.20 2.59 15.10
CA ASP A 425 -22.81 2.64 16.45
C ASP A 425 -24.33 2.31 16.47
N GLN A 426 -24.82 1.65 15.44
CA GLN A 426 -26.20 1.19 15.37
C GLN A 426 -26.33 -0.12 16.14
N LYS A 427 -26.69 -0.06 17.39
CA LYS A 427 -26.83 -1.20 18.32
C LYS A 427 -27.71 -2.37 17.84
N THR A 428 -28.27 -2.28 16.65
CA THR A 428 -29.16 -3.27 16.05
C THR A 428 -28.51 -4.07 14.92
N ASP A 429 -27.26 -3.77 14.55
CA ASP A 429 -26.57 -4.39 13.41
C ASP A 429 -25.12 -4.75 13.77
N ALA A 430 -24.99 -5.78 14.60
CA ALA A 430 -23.68 -6.25 15.06
C ALA A 430 -22.83 -6.82 13.91
N LEU A 431 -21.51 -6.58 13.98
CA LEU A 431 -20.51 -7.03 13.03
C LEU A 431 -19.79 -8.28 13.49
N TYR A 432 -19.41 -9.12 12.52
CA TYR A 432 -18.64 -10.34 12.72
C TYR A 432 -17.63 -10.53 11.60
N ALA A 433 -16.53 -11.25 11.89
CA ALA A 433 -15.54 -11.61 10.89
C ALA A 433 -15.92 -12.89 10.15
N LEU A 434 -15.85 -12.87 8.82
CA LEU A 434 -16.00 -14.04 7.96
C LEU A 434 -14.75 -14.92 8.05
N ASP A 435 -14.92 -16.21 8.27
CA ASP A 435 -13.83 -17.19 8.20
C ASP A 435 -13.53 -17.54 6.73
N THR A 436 -12.56 -16.86 6.18
CA THR A 436 -12.12 -17.04 4.77
C THR A 436 -11.48 -18.40 4.51
N THR A 437 -11.20 -19.19 5.54
CA THR A 437 -10.69 -20.57 5.41
C THR A 437 -11.81 -21.57 5.21
N HIS A 438 -13.08 -21.21 5.49
CA HIS A 438 -14.23 -22.08 5.31
C HIS A 438 -14.61 -22.22 3.83
N PRO A 439 -14.74 -23.44 3.27
CA PRO A 439 -14.99 -23.63 1.83
C PRO A 439 -16.33 -23.03 1.37
N GLY A 440 -17.36 -23.01 2.22
CA GLY A 440 -18.65 -22.37 1.92
C GLY A 440 -18.53 -20.86 1.85
N ALA A 441 -17.80 -20.23 2.76
CA ALA A 441 -17.49 -18.79 2.72
C ALA A 441 -16.72 -18.43 1.45
N GLN A 442 -15.73 -19.24 1.07
CA GLN A 442 -14.97 -19.01 -0.17
C GLN A 442 -15.83 -19.10 -1.43
N GLU A 443 -16.79 -20.04 -1.49
CA GLU A 443 -17.69 -20.15 -2.65
C GLU A 443 -18.63 -18.95 -2.71
N TYR A 444 -19.20 -18.54 -1.58
CA TYR A 444 -20.01 -17.33 -1.48
C TYR A 444 -19.26 -16.07 -1.95
N MET A 445 -18.03 -15.90 -1.47
CA MET A 445 -17.16 -14.80 -1.93
C MET A 445 -16.91 -14.87 -3.44
N ARG A 446 -16.59 -16.06 -3.99
CA ARG A 446 -16.35 -16.20 -5.44
C ARG A 446 -17.56 -15.79 -6.25
N ASP A 447 -18.75 -16.21 -5.85
CA ASP A 447 -19.98 -15.89 -6.56
C ASP A 447 -20.31 -14.41 -6.47
N THR A 448 -20.14 -13.80 -5.29
CA THR A 448 -20.31 -12.37 -5.07
C THR A 448 -19.39 -11.56 -6.03
N TYR A 449 -18.09 -11.79 -5.97
CA TYR A 449 -17.13 -11.01 -6.73
C TYR A 449 -17.17 -11.29 -8.25
N ARG A 450 -17.57 -12.50 -8.66
CA ARG A 450 -17.87 -12.80 -10.07
C ARG A 450 -19.09 -12.02 -10.58
N THR A 451 -20.13 -11.93 -9.79
CA THR A 451 -21.33 -11.16 -10.13
C THR A 451 -20.99 -9.69 -10.32
N LEU A 452 -20.26 -9.09 -9.36
CA LEU A 452 -19.80 -7.70 -9.49
C LEU A 452 -19.00 -7.49 -10.78
N ALA A 453 -17.98 -8.32 -11.03
CA ALA A 453 -17.08 -8.13 -12.15
C ALA A 453 -17.69 -8.48 -13.52
N ARG A 454 -18.51 -9.54 -13.60
CA ARG A 454 -18.98 -10.10 -14.88
C ARG A 454 -20.38 -9.69 -15.26
N GLU A 455 -21.27 -9.53 -14.26
CA GLU A 455 -22.67 -9.19 -14.53
C GLU A 455 -22.93 -7.70 -14.42
N TRP A 456 -22.31 -7.02 -13.44
CA TRP A 456 -22.45 -5.59 -13.25
C TRP A 456 -21.42 -4.74 -14.00
N GLY A 457 -20.37 -5.37 -14.53
CA GLY A 457 -19.32 -4.69 -15.28
C GLY A 457 -18.33 -3.92 -14.43
N VAL A 458 -18.24 -4.22 -13.13
CA VAL A 458 -17.30 -3.57 -12.21
C VAL A 458 -15.87 -3.84 -12.62
N ARG A 459 -15.03 -2.80 -12.62
CA ARG A 459 -13.60 -2.86 -12.94
C ARG A 459 -12.70 -2.25 -11.88
N PHE A 460 -13.28 -1.70 -10.83
CA PHE A 460 -12.59 -1.19 -9.65
C PHE A 460 -13.37 -1.61 -8.40
N ILE A 461 -12.72 -2.22 -7.43
CA ILE A 461 -13.35 -2.66 -6.18
C ILE A 461 -12.48 -2.21 -5.01
N LYS A 462 -13.03 -1.31 -4.18
CA LYS A 462 -12.45 -0.94 -2.90
C LYS A 462 -12.79 -2.02 -1.87
N LEU A 463 -11.75 -2.49 -1.17
CA LEU A 463 -11.81 -3.53 -0.13
C LEU A 463 -11.48 -2.87 1.22
N ASP A 464 -12.49 -2.64 2.03
CA ASP A 464 -12.40 -1.85 3.25
C ASP A 464 -12.53 -2.70 4.53
N PHE A 465 -12.22 -2.14 5.68
CA PHE A 465 -12.37 -2.74 7.03
C PHE A 465 -11.73 -4.13 7.19
N MET A 466 -10.61 -4.35 6.52
CA MET A 466 -9.89 -5.61 6.63
C MET A 466 -9.02 -5.69 7.90
N ASP A 467 -8.68 -4.57 8.51
CA ASP A 467 -7.96 -4.50 9.78
C ASP A 467 -8.84 -4.93 10.96
N THR A 468 -10.09 -4.49 11.00
CA THR A 468 -11.07 -4.87 12.04
C THR A 468 -11.37 -6.36 12.02
N THR A 469 -11.31 -6.98 10.86
CA THR A 469 -11.54 -8.42 10.66
C THR A 469 -10.27 -9.27 10.78
N ALA A 470 -9.10 -8.64 10.91
CA ALA A 470 -7.83 -9.34 11.15
C ALA A 470 -7.71 -9.75 12.62
N ILE A 471 -8.61 -10.60 13.08
CA ILE A 471 -8.68 -11.09 14.46
C ILE A 471 -8.20 -12.53 14.58
N GLU A 472 -7.45 -12.85 15.62
CA GLU A 472 -7.16 -14.23 15.97
C GLU A 472 -8.44 -14.92 16.44
N GLY A 473 -8.58 -16.20 16.10
CA GLY A 473 -9.76 -17.00 16.46
C GLY A 473 -9.65 -18.43 15.98
N PHE A 474 -10.74 -19.17 16.19
CA PHE A 474 -10.87 -20.55 15.72
C PHE A 474 -11.48 -20.55 14.32
N HIS A 475 -10.64 -20.91 13.36
CA HIS A 475 -10.96 -21.02 11.95
C HIS A 475 -11.33 -22.46 11.57
N TYR A 476 -12.06 -22.64 10.47
CA TYR A 476 -12.33 -23.94 9.86
C TYR A 476 -11.03 -24.71 9.56
N ARG A 477 -10.03 -24.02 9.01
CA ARG A 477 -8.67 -24.54 8.88
C ARG A 477 -7.92 -24.30 10.19
N PRO A 478 -7.64 -25.35 10.98
CA PRO A 478 -7.02 -25.19 12.28
C PRO A 478 -5.61 -24.60 12.17
N ASN A 479 -5.16 -23.91 13.20
CA ASN A 479 -3.83 -23.30 13.32
C ASN A 479 -3.54 -22.24 12.24
N THR A 480 -4.57 -21.61 11.71
CA THR A 480 -4.47 -20.47 10.79
C THR A 480 -4.46 -19.19 11.59
N THR A 481 -3.54 -18.28 11.29
CA THR A 481 -3.51 -16.95 11.89
C THR A 481 -4.48 -16.00 11.18
N ALA A 482 -4.79 -14.86 11.80
CA ALA A 482 -5.64 -13.84 11.21
C ALA A 482 -5.14 -13.38 9.84
N LEU A 483 -3.83 -13.14 9.71
CA LEU A 483 -3.23 -12.65 8.46
C LEU A 483 -3.17 -13.73 7.37
N GLU A 484 -2.92 -15.01 7.74
CA GLU A 484 -3.08 -16.12 6.77
C GLU A 484 -4.52 -16.21 6.24
N ALA A 485 -5.50 -16.08 7.12
CA ALA A 485 -6.92 -16.11 6.75
C ALA A 485 -7.24 -14.96 5.77
N GLN A 486 -6.78 -13.74 6.04
CA GLN A 486 -6.95 -12.61 5.13
C GLN A 486 -6.34 -12.85 3.76
N ARG A 487 -5.10 -13.33 3.68
CA ARG A 487 -4.47 -13.64 2.39
C ARG A 487 -5.24 -14.70 1.61
N ILE A 488 -5.79 -15.72 2.29
CA ILE A 488 -6.67 -16.72 1.65
C ILE A 488 -7.89 -16.04 1.05
N GLY A 489 -8.56 -15.17 1.81
CA GLY A 489 -9.73 -14.42 1.33
C GLY A 489 -9.42 -13.51 0.14
N LEU A 490 -8.34 -12.74 0.22
CA LEU A 490 -7.88 -11.88 -0.87
C LEU A 490 -7.54 -12.68 -2.13
N GLN A 491 -6.91 -13.84 -2.00
CA GLN A 491 -6.65 -14.73 -3.14
C GLN A 491 -7.95 -15.24 -3.78
N VAL A 492 -8.95 -15.58 -2.97
CA VAL A 492 -10.27 -16.00 -3.47
C VAL A 492 -10.93 -14.86 -4.27
N ILE A 493 -10.85 -13.63 -3.79
CA ILE A 493 -11.38 -12.45 -4.48
C ILE A 493 -10.63 -12.24 -5.80
N ARG A 494 -9.29 -12.23 -5.78
CA ARG A 494 -8.46 -12.02 -6.97
C ARG A 494 -8.74 -13.09 -8.04
N ASP A 495 -8.83 -14.36 -7.66
CA ASP A 495 -9.15 -15.45 -8.59
C ASP A 495 -10.58 -15.30 -9.18
N ALA A 496 -11.53 -14.75 -8.42
CA ALA A 496 -12.89 -14.53 -8.87
C ALA A 496 -13.02 -13.40 -9.89
N VAL A 497 -12.35 -12.26 -9.64
CA VAL A 497 -12.44 -11.06 -10.50
C VAL A 497 -11.47 -11.13 -11.69
N GLY A 498 -10.33 -11.81 -11.55
CA GLY A 498 -9.30 -11.92 -12.59
C GLY A 498 -8.37 -10.68 -12.63
N GLU A 499 -7.60 -10.57 -13.71
CA GLU A 499 -6.51 -9.59 -13.86
C GLU A 499 -6.98 -8.19 -14.30
N GLU A 500 -8.21 -8.08 -14.82
CA GLU A 500 -8.74 -6.85 -15.44
C GLU A 500 -9.46 -5.93 -14.42
N VAL A 501 -9.66 -6.40 -13.20
CA VAL A 501 -10.30 -5.62 -12.13
C VAL A 501 -9.23 -5.12 -11.18
N ILE A 502 -9.22 -3.83 -10.95
CA ILE A 502 -8.38 -3.19 -9.92
C ILE A 502 -9.00 -3.50 -8.56
N LEU A 503 -8.19 -4.02 -7.66
CA LEU A 503 -8.51 -4.15 -6.25
C LEU A 503 -7.74 -3.08 -5.48
N ASP A 504 -8.48 -2.27 -4.77
CA ASP A 504 -7.95 -1.23 -3.89
C ASP A 504 -8.08 -1.68 -2.44
N LYS A 505 -6.99 -1.63 -1.67
CA LYS A 505 -7.05 -1.92 -0.24
C LYS A 505 -7.34 -0.67 0.57
N ASP A 506 -8.25 -0.77 1.51
CA ASP A 506 -8.55 0.25 2.50
C ASP A 506 -8.79 -0.40 3.86
N GLY A 507 -8.70 0.31 4.99
CA GLY A 507 -8.83 -0.27 6.32
C GLY A 507 -8.10 -1.62 6.45
N SER A 508 -6.79 -1.69 6.14
CA SER A 508 -6.12 -2.98 5.93
C SER A 508 -4.68 -2.98 6.44
N PRO A 509 -4.20 -4.12 6.96
CA PRO A 509 -2.77 -4.28 7.24
C PRO A 509 -1.93 -3.89 6.02
N MET A 510 -0.87 -3.10 6.24
CA MET A 510 -0.14 -2.46 5.13
C MET A 510 0.62 -3.45 4.24
N LEU A 511 1.19 -4.51 4.78
CA LEU A 511 2.04 -5.46 4.05
C LEU A 511 1.27 -6.68 3.53
N THR A 512 0.31 -7.18 4.31
CA THR A 512 -0.40 -8.45 4.03
C THR A 512 -1.05 -8.51 2.65
N PRO A 513 -1.70 -7.46 2.10
CA PRO A 513 -2.35 -7.52 0.80
C PRO A 513 -1.41 -7.39 -0.41
N VAL A 514 -0.14 -7.06 -0.19
CA VAL A 514 0.82 -6.84 -1.29
C VAL A 514 0.94 -8.08 -2.18
N GLY A 515 0.90 -7.86 -3.51
CA GLY A 515 0.86 -8.91 -4.53
C GLY A 515 -0.54 -9.37 -4.91
N LEU A 516 -1.57 -9.02 -4.12
CA LEU A 516 -2.97 -9.39 -4.37
C LEU A 516 -3.84 -8.18 -4.76
N VAL A 517 -3.47 -6.97 -4.31
CA VAL A 517 -4.14 -5.71 -4.66
C VAL A 517 -3.31 -4.89 -5.63
N ASP A 518 -3.94 -3.96 -6.33
CA ASP A 518 -3.32 -3.11 -7.36
C ASP A 518 -3.07 -1.69 -6.86
N THR A 519 -3.98 -1.18 -6.03
CA THR A 519 -3.93 0.14 -5.40
C THR A 519 -4.10 0.00 -3.90
N GLY A 520 -3.80 1.04 -3.13
CA GLY A 520 -4.04 0.99 -1.69
C GLY A 520 -3.87 2.29 -0.96
N ARG A 521 -4.76 2.49 0.01
CA ARG A 521 -4.77 3.62 0.95
C ARG A 521 -3.47 3.70 1.73
N ILE A 522 -2.98 4.92 1.84
CA ILE A 522 -1.74 5.24 2.55
C ILE A 522 -1.91 6.27 3.65
N SER A 523 -3.09 6.82 3.82
CA SER A 523 -3.37 7.89 4.77
C SER A 523 -4.76 7.76 5.40
N ALA A 524 -4.96 8.45 6.50
CA ALA A 524 -6.28 8.62 7.11
C ALA A 524 -7.26 9.30 6.15
N ASP A 525 -8.55 9.15 6.44
CA ASP A 525 -9.64 9.76 5.68
C ASP A 525 -9.51 11.26 5.53
N THR A 526 -9.63 11.72 4.30
CA THR A 526 -9.76 13.13 3.94
C THR A 526 -11.22 13.61 4.07
N GLY A 527 -11.53 14.77 3.55
CA GLY A 527 -12.91 15.33 3.54
C GLY A 527 -12.92 16.83 3.46
N HIS A 528 -14.12 17.43 3.56
CA HIS A 528 -14.35 18.86 3.43
C HIS A 528 -13.86 19.68 4.62
N SER A 529 -12.59 19.46 5.04
CA SER A 529 -11.96 20.32 6.05
C SER A 529 -10.44 20.34 5.89
N PHE A 530 -9.85 21.48 6.21
CA PHE A 530 -8.40 21.63 6.21
C PHE A 530 -7.72 20.68 7.21
N GLU A 531 -8.34 20.44 8.36
CA GLU A 531 -7.78 19.55 9.39
C GLU A 531 -7.71 18.09 8.92
N ARG A 532 -8.73 17.59 8.21
CA ARG A 532 -8.68 16.25 7.62
C ARG A 532 -7.57 16.16 6.57
N THR A 533 -7.46 17.15 5.69
CA THR A 533 -6.35 17.23 4.74
C THR A 533 -5.00 17.23 5.44
N LYS A 534 -4.85 18.03 6.50
CA LYS A 534 -3.61 18.07 7.30
C LYS A 534 -3.31 16.71 7.95
N ASN A 535 -4.30 16.05 8.52
CA ASN A 535 -4.12 14.75 9.20
C ASN A 535 -3.63 13.66 8.22
N ALA A 536 -4.09 13.68 6.98
CA ALA A 536 -3.65 12.73 5.94
C ALA A 536 -2.17 12.95 5.52
N ALA A 537 -1.62 14.14 5.75
CA ALA A 537 -0.29 14.51 5.26
C ALA A 537 0.85 13.63 5.81
N SER A 538 0.81 13.20 7.07
CA SER A 538 1.82 12.31 7.64
C SER A 538 1.86 10.95 6.95
N GLY A 539 0.68 10.34 6.73
CA GLY A 539 0.58 9.04 6.03
C GLY A 539 1.11 9.16 4.60
N ILE A 540 0.66 10.17 3.85
CA ILE A 540 1.10 10.42 2.47
C ILE A 540 2.62 10.65 2.41
N ALA A 541 3.17 11.44 3.33
CA ALA A 541 4.59 11.70 3.39
C ALA A 541 5.41 10.46 3.78
N ALA A 542 5.05 9.78 4.86
CA ALA A 542 5.82 8.66 5.40
C ALA A 542 5.81 7.45 4.45
N ARG A 543 4.73 7.24 3.70
CA ARG A 543 4.52 6.10 2.82
C ARG A 543 4.75 6.42 1.33
N PHE A 544 5.43 7.53 1.02
CA PHE A 544 5.78 7.90 -0.36
C PHE A 544 6.49 6.77 -1.11
N TYR A 545 7.34 6.00 -0.40
CA TYR A 545 8.12 4.90 -0.93
C TYR A 545 7.29 3.68 -1.32
N MET A 546 6.04 3.56 -0.84
CA MET A 546 5.14 2.45 -1.18
C MET A 546 4.61 2.58 -2.60
N HIS A 547 4.57 3.82 -3.16
CA HIS A 547 4.09 4.04 -4.51
C HIS A 547 4.84 3.20 -5.54
N ARG A 548 4.12 2.32 -6.23
CA ARG A 548 4.65 1.35 -7.21
C ARG A 548 5.72 0.40 -6.68
N ASN A 549 5.77 0.25 -5.35
CA ASN A 549 6.55 -0.77 -4.67
C ASN A 549 5.64 -1.75 -3.91
N PHE A 550 4.66 -1.27 -3.19
CA PHE A 550 3.64 -2.11 -2.57
C PHE A 550 2.43 -2.24 -3.49
N PHE A 551 1.95 -1.12 -3.98
CA PHE A 551 0.80 -0.90 -4.85
C PHE A 551 0.89 0.50 -5.47
N VAL A 552 -0.10 0.94 -6.25
CA VAL A 552 -0.28 2.35 -6.58
C VAL A 552 -0.93 3.03 -5.37
N ASN A 553 -0.31 4.09 -4.85
CA ASN A 553 -0.82 4.78 -3.68
C ASN A 553 -2.23 5.31 -3.89
N ASP A 554 -3.08 5.15 -2.90
CA ASP A 554 -4.35 5.85 -2.76
C ASP A 554 -4.24 6.86 -1.60
N PRO A 555 -4.23 8.17 -1.88
CA PRO A 555 -4.18 9.22 -0.86
C PRO A 555 -5.56 9.59 -0.32
N ASP A 556 -6.63 8.88 -0.72
CA ASP A 556 -8.01 9.26 -0.59
C ASP A 556 -8.44 10.41 -1.53
N ALA A 557 -9.74 10.68 -1.62
CA ALA A 557 -10.30 11.71 -2.47
C ALA A 557 -9.96 13.12 -1.96
N PHE A 558 -9.78 14.06 -2.88
CA PHE A 558 -9.69 15.47 -2.55
C PHE A 558 -11.05 16.17 -2.67
N ASN A 559 -11.23 17.22 -1.86
CA ASN A 559 -12.44 18.04 -1.86
C ASN A 559 -12.07 19.48 -2.14
N VAL A 560 -12.77 20.11 -3.09
CA VAL A 560 -12.48 21.48 -3.52
C VAL A 560 -13.69 22.41 -3.49
N THR A 561 -14.93 21.93 -3.50
CA THR A 561 -16.12 22.80 -3.48
C THR A 561 -16.15 23.69 -2.24
N ALA A 562 -16.62 24.94 -2.43
CA ALA A 562 -16.58 25.95 -1.36
C ALA A 562 -17.47 25.58 -0.16
N THR A 563 -18.59 24.94 -0.44
CA THR A 563 -19.55 24.49 0.58
C THR A 563 -20.03 23.09 0.28
N HIS A 564 -20.10 22.28 1.32
CA HIS A 564 -20.70 20.96 1.24
C HIS A 564 -21.81 20.83 2.30
N LEU A 565 -22.93 20.26 1.93
CA LEU A 565 -24.02 19.91 2.83
C LEU A 565 -23.98 18.40 3.08
N MET A 566 -23.60 17.99 4.27
CA MET A 566 -23.72 16.61 4.70
C MET A 566 -25.19 16.33 5.06
N GLU A 567 -25.96 15.78 4.15
CA GLU A 567 -27.42 15.64 4.28
C GLU A 567 -27.86 14.82 5.48
N HIS A 568 -27.18 13.70 5.75
CA HIS A 568 -27.52 12.81 6.85
C HIS A 568 -27.27 13.43 8.22
N ALA A 569 -26.22 14.26 8.38
CA ALA A 569 -25.93 14.99 9.61
C ALA A 569 -26.59 16.36 9.67
N LYS A 570 -27.13 16.85 8.54
CA LYS A 570 -27.65 18.23 8.35
C LYS A 570 -26.63 19.30 8.72
N GLU A 571 -25.36 18.99 8.51
CA GLU A 571 -24.23 19.86 8.75
C GLU A 571 -23.72 20.45 7.45
N ARG A 572 -23.33 21.72 7.49
CA ARG A 572 -22.72 22.41 6.36
C ARG A 572 -21.27 22.70 6.66
N PHE A 573 -20.40 22.18 5.82
CA PHE A 573 -18.97 22.46 5.86
C PHE A 573 -18.63 23.55 4.82
N SER A 574 -17.59 24.30 5.11
CA SER A 574 -17.08 25.33 4.20
C SER A 574 -15.56 25.33 4.26
N ILE A 575 -14.92 25.27 3.09
CA ILE A 575 -13.46 25.37 2.97
C ILE A 575 -13.05 26.59 2.16
N SER A 576 -11.97 27.24 2.59
CA SER A 576 -11.37 28.35 1.84
C SER A 576 -10.76 27.88 0.51
N LEU A 577 -10.48 28.80 -0.40
CA LEU A 577 -9.76 28.44 -1.63
C LEU A 577 -8.38 27.87 -1.32
N GLY A 578 -7.65 28.44 -0.34
CA GLY A 578 -6.34 27.91 0.06
C GLY A 578 -6.41 26.48 0.61
N ALA A 579 -7.45 26.15 1.40
CA ALA A 579 -7.68 24.79 1.89
C ALA A 579 -8.02 23.82 0.75
N ALA A 580 -8.82 24.24 -0.22
CA ALA A 580 -9.11 23.44 -1.41
C ALA A 580 -7.86 23.20 -2.28
N GLN A 581 -7.02 24.23 -2.44
CA GLN A 581 -5.72 24.10 -3.10
C GLN A 581 -4.81 23.11 -2.36
N ALA A 582 -4.80 23.14 -1.02
CA ALA A 582 -4.02 22.20 -0.21
C ALA A 582 -4.55 20.76 -0.36
N SER A 583 -5.86 20.55 -0.36
CA SER A 583 -6.49 19.24 -0.54
C SER A 583 -6.07 18.59 -1.86
N ILE A 584 -6.30 19.27 -2.98
CA ILE A 584 -5.97 18.73 -4.31
C ILE A 584 -4.45 18.58 -4.52
N ALA A 585 -3.63 19.49 -3.98
CA ALA A 585 -2.17 19.39 -4.06
C ALA A 585 -1.61 18.23 -3.24
N LEU A 586 -2.21 17.93 -2.06
CA LEU A 586 -1.81 16.80 -1.23
C LEU A 586 -2.10 15.46 -1.94
N SER A 587 -3.24 15.34 -2.61
CA SER A 587 -3.51 14.18 -3.44
C SER A 587 -2.47 14.06 -4.57
N ALA A 588 -2.16 15.16 -5.27
CA ALA A 588 -1.19 15.16 -6.35
C ALA A 588 0.23 14.74 -5.93
N VAL A 589 0.72 15.13 -4.73
CA VAL A 589 2.06 14.75 -4.27
C VAL A 589 2.20 13.27 -3.96
N SER A 590 1.09 12.54 -3.74
CA SER A 590 1.10 11.09 -3.55
C SER A 590 1.61 10.34 -4.78
N GLY A 591 1.47 10.95 -5.98
CA GLY A 591 1.79 10.34 -7.29
C GLY A 591 0.86 9.20 -7.67
N GLY A 592 -0.13 8.91 -6.84
CA GLY A 592 -1.07 7.80 -6.94
C GLY A 592 -2.46 8.20 -7.44
N MET A 593 -3.49 7.52 -6.94
CA MET A 593 -4.89 7.77 -7.30
C MET A 593 -5.24 9.24 -7.12
N TYR A 594 -6.15 9.73 -7.96
CA TYR A 594 -6.50 11.16 -8.00
C TYR A 594 -8.00 11.29 -8.20
N GLU A 595 -8.72 11.34 -7.09
CA GLU A 595 -10.16 11.21 -7.06
C GLU A 595 -10.84 12.45 -6.46
N ILE A 596 -11.94 12.88 -7.11
CA ILE A 596 -12.76 13.99 -6.67
C ILE A 596 -13.81 13.47 -5.69
N GLY A 597 -13.87 14.04 -4.49
CA GLY A 597 -14.85 13.70 -3.47
C GLY A 597 -16.02 14.69 -3.37
N ASP A 598 -16.30 15.47 -4.42
CA ASP A 598 -17.32 16.52 -4.42
C ASP A 598 -18.54 16.15 -5.30
N ASP A 599 -19.68 16.77 -5.05
CA ASP A 599 -20.80 16.78 -5.99
C ASP A 599 -20.39 17.51 -7.28
N MET A 600 -20.39 16.79 -8.40
CA MET A 600 -19.94 17.29 -9.69
C MET A 600 -20.80 18.42 -10.23
N LEU A 601 -22.10 18.45 -9.89
CA LEU A 601 -23.01 19.51 -10.33
C LEU A 601 -22.73 20.79 -9.55
N VAL A 602 -22.43 20.68 -8.25
CA VAL A 602 -22.00 21.82 -7.44
C VAL A 602 -20.66 22.33 -7.94
N LEU A 603 -19.70 21.43 -8.15
CA LEU A 603 -18.36 21.76 -8.67
C LEU A 603 -18.44 22.49 -10.01
N GLY A 604 -19.29 22.02 -10.93
CA GLY A 604 -19.52 22.66 -12.23
C GLY A 604 -20.06 24.10 -12.15
N SER A 605 -20.71 24.46 -11.06
CA SER A 605 -21.21 25.83 -10.80
C SER A 605 -20.13 26.77 -10.23
N GLU A 606 -19.04 26.24 -9.67
CA GLU A 606 -17.99 26.99 -8.96
C GLU A 606 -16.72 27.07 -9.83
N LYS A 607 -16.63 28.09 -10.69
CA LYS A 607 -15.57 28.21 -11.72
C LYS A 607 -14.15 28.20 -11.18
N ASP A 608 -13.89 28.83 -10.02
CA ASP A 608 -12.57 28.87 -9.38
C ASP A 608 -12.18 27.52 -8.79
N ARG A 609 -13.14 26.72 -8.38
CA ARG A 609 -12.95 25.37 -7.87
C ARG A 609 -12.78 24.34 -9.00
N LEU A 610 -13.63 24.44 -10.02
CA LEU A 610 -13.48 23.62 -11.22
C LEU A 610 -12.11 23.83 -11.90
N ALA A 611 -11.62 25.05 -11.93
CA ALA A 611 -10.29 25.35 -12.46
C ALA A 611 -9.15 24.66 -11.72
N LEU A 612 -9.32 24.28 -10.44
CA LEU A 612 -8.33 23.45 -9.72
C LEU A 612 -8.31 22.01 -10.26
N VAL A 613 -9.50 21.45 -10.49
CA VAL A 613 -9.65 20.09 -11.04
C VAL A 613 -9.16 20.02 -12.48
N GLU A 614 -9.34 21.06 -13.26
CA GLU A 614 -8.86 21.18 -14.64
C GLU A 614 -7.37 21.53 -14.74
N ASN A 615 -6.67 21.72 -13.62
CA ASN A 615 -5.25 22.08 -13.61
C ASN A 615 -4.38 20.93 -14.11
N ARG A 616 -3.78 21.12 -15.29
CA ARG A 616 -2.99 20.08 -15.96
C ARG A 616 -1.71 19.71 -15.21
N GLU A 617 -1.07 20.66 -14.52
CA GLU A 617 0.18 20.38 -13.82
C GLU A 617 -0.08 19.48 -12.60
N LEU A 618 -1.14 19.72 -11.83
CA LEU A 618 -1.54 18.84 -10.72
C LEU A 618 -1.94 17.45 -11.25
N LEU A 619 -2.71 17.39 -12.31
CA LEU A 619 -3.12 16.15 -12.96
C LEU A 619 -1.91 15.36 -13.51
N ASN A 620 -0.91 16.07 -14.05
CA ASN A 620 0.31 15.44 -14.55
C ASN A 620 1.15 14.85 -13.40
N MET A 621 1.21 15.48 -12.22
CA MET A 621 1.88 14.91 -11.05
C MET A 621 1.37 13.49 -10.73
N ALA A 622 0.05 13.28 -10.75
CA ALA A 622 -0.53 11.95 -10.57
C ALA A 622 -0.20 10.98 -11.73
N LYS A 623 -0.10 11.50 -12.97
CA LYS A 623 0.16 10.70 -14.18
C LYS A 623 1.63 10.32 -14.37
N VAL A 624 2.56 11.07 -13.80
CA VAL A 624 4.02 10.81 -13.91
C VAL A 624 4.39 9.45 -13.30
N GLY A 625 3.61 8.97 -12.36
CA GLY A 625 3.80 7.65 -11.74
C GLY A 625 4.95 7.60 -10.73
N GLN A 626 5.23 8.75 -10.10
CA GLN A 626 6.17 8.88 -8.99
C GLN A 626 5.53 9.70 -7.87
N ALA A 627 5.69 9.23 -6.63
CA ALA A 627 5.39 10.06 -5.47
C ALA A 627 6.43 11.16 -5.29
N SER A 628 6.01 12.33 -4.84
CA SER A 628 6.92 13.39 -4.44
C SER A 628 7.68 12.98 -3.18
N THR A 629 8.99 13.23 -3.14
CA THR A 629 9.81 12.96 -1.95
C THR A 629 9.56 14.01 -0.88
N PRO A 630 9.16 13.62 0.35
CA PRO A 630 9.00 14.56 1.46
C PRO A 630 10.37 14.92 2.04
N LEU A 631 10.87 16.11 1.73
CA LEU A 631 12.23 16.51 2.09
C LEU A 631 12.43 16.71 3.59
N ASP A 632 11.39 17.08 4.30
CA ASP A 632 11.40 17.38 5.73
C ASP A 632 10.76 16.28 6.59
N LEU A 633 10.58 15.06 6.06
CA LEU A 633 9.87 13.95 6.74
C LEU A 633 10.32 13.77 8.19
N MET A 634 11.61 13.71 8.44
CA MET A 634 12.18 13.53 9.78
C MET A 634 12.67 14.84 10.42
N THR A 635 12.46 15.98 9.76
CA THR A 635 13.03 17.26 10.16
C THR A 635 12.06 18.44 10.13
N TYR A 636 10.77 18.20 9.81
CA TYR A 636 9.77 19.28 9.80
C TYR A 636 9.69 19.98 11.17
N GLU A 637 9.39 21.27 11.11
CA GLU A 637 9.30 22.11 12.31
C GLU A 637 8.09 21.70 13.19
N PRO A 638 8.23 21.68 14.52
CA PRO A 638 7.14 21.28 15.42
C PRO A 638 5.84 22.06 15.23
N GLU A 639 5.92 23.34 14.86
CA GLU A 639 4.76 24.21 14.61
C GLU A 639 3.94 23.75 13.39
N ASP A 640 4.55 23.12 12.40
CA ASP A 640 3.86 22.58 11.24
C ASP A 640 3.04 21.34 11.63
N GLY A 641 3.56 20.54 12.56
CA GLY A 641 2.94 19.32 13.07
C GLY A 641 2.94 18.16 12.07
N GLN A 642 3.27 18.43 10.81
CA GLN A 642 3.29 17.49 9.69
C GLN A 642 4.42 17.86 8.72
N PRO A 643 4.94 16.91 7.91
CA PRO A 643 5.84 17.23 6.81
C PRO A 643 5.19 18.22 5.84
N SER A 644 5.95 19.20 5.39
CA SER A 644 5.43 20.36 4.67
C SER A 644 6.06 20.58 3.30
N ILE A 645 7.21 19.96 3.00
CA ILE A 645 8.01 20.24 1.81
C ILE A 645 8.17 18.96 0.98
N PHE A 646 7.60 18.96 -0.23
CA PHE A 646 7.64 17.83 -1.15
C PHE A 646 8.33 18.22 -2.45
N PHE A 647 9.10 17.31 -3.02
CA PHE A 647 9.81 17.53 -4.26
C PHE A 647 9.63 16.36 -5.22
N LEU A 648 9.17 16.67 -6.44
CA LEU A 648 9.04 15.72 -7.55
C LEU A 648 10.01 16.11 -8.67
N ARG A 649 10.93 15.22 -9.01
CA ARG A 649 11.73 15.33 -10.22
C ARG A 649 10.97 14.64 -11.35
N GLU A 650 10.28 15.39 -12.21
CA GLU A 650 9.50 14.82 -13.31
C GLU A 650 10.39 14.22 -14.40
N ASP A 651 11.44 14.96 -14.78
CA ASP A 651 12.46 14.51 -15.73
C ASP A 651 13.79 15.26 -15.52
N GLN A 652 14.69 15.25 -16.50
CA GLN A 652 15.96 15.98 -16.42
C GLN A 652 15.78 17.50 -16.49
N ARG A 653 14.68 17.99 -17.09
CA ARG A 653 14.39 19.40 -17.33
C ARG A 653 13.44 20.00 -16.32
N GLN A 654 12.51 19.22 -15.78
CA GLN A 654 11.39 19.71 -15.01
C GLN A 654 11.31 19.10 -13.62
N ALA A 655 10.93 19.91 -12.66
CA ALA A 655 10.65 19.48 -11.30
C ALA A 655 9.52 20.32 -10.69
N ILE A 656 8.85 19.77 -9.69
CA ILE A 656 7.81 20.44 -8.91
C ILE A 656 8.22 20.46 -7.44
N LEU A 657 8.18 21.65 -6.85
CA LEU A 657 8.35 21.88 -5.42
C LEU A 657 7.00 22.26 -4.83
N THR A 658 6.45 21.45 -3.94
CA THR A 658 5.20 21.73 -3.24
C THR A 658 5.50 22.05 -1.79
N VAL A 659 5.03 23.20 -1.29
CA VAL A 659 5.25 23.68 0.08
C VAL A 659 3.92 24.02 0.73
N PHE A 660 3.58 23.29 1.78
CA PHE A 660 2.38 23.52 2.57
C PHE A 660 2.67 24.44 3.74
N ASN A 661 1.71 25.29 4.07
CA ASN A 661 1.64 25.98 5.35
C ASN A 661 0.49 25.39 6.17
N TRP A 662 0.82 24.45 7.04
CA TRP A 662 -0.15 23.77 7.90
C TRP A 662 -0.57 24.60 9.11
N THR A 663 0.01 25.79 9.30
CA THR A 663 -0.17 26.62 10.49
C THR A 663 -1.26 27.67 10.31
N ASN A 664 -1.64 28.31 11.43
CA ASN A 664 -2.54 29.45 11.44
C ASN A 664 -1.81 30.81 11.32
N THR A 665 -0.52 30.80 10.95
CA THR A 665 0.31 31.99 10.82
C THR A 665 0.92 32.07 9.43
N VAL A 666 1.33 33.28 9.03
CA VAL A 666 2.08 33.49 7.77
C VAL A 666 3.46 32.85 7.89
N ARG A 667 3.89 32.12 6.87
CA ARG A 667 5.21 31.48 6.79
C ARG A 667 6.01 31.99 5.60
N SER A 668 7.32 31.83 5.67
CA SER A 668 8.22 32.13 4.54
C SER A 668 9.28 31.05 4.47
N HIS A 669 9.60 30.60 3.26
CA HIS A 669 10.57 29.55 3.02
C HIS A 669 11.63 30.01 2.05
N THR A 670 12.87 29.59 2.28
CA THR A 670 13.98 29.75 1.36
C THR A 670 14.63 28.40 1.13
N LEU A 671 14.49 27.86 -0.08
CA LEU A 671 14.91 26.51 -0.42
C LEU A 671 15.99 26.60 -1.51
N ARG A 672 17.22 26.17 -1.19
CA ARG A 672 18.33 26.21 -2.15
C ARG A 672 18.15 25.11 -3.19
N LEU A 673 18.37 25.46 -4.47
CA LEU A 673 18.26 24.50 -5.57
C LEU A 673 19.21 23.31 -5.41
N ALA A 674 20.40 23.53 -4.83
CA ALA A 674 21.35 22.47 -4.53
C ALA A 674 20.82 21.47 -3.49
N ASP A 675 20.05 21.92 -2.48
CA ASP A 675 19.44 21.04 -1.47
C ASP A 675 18.29 20.19 -2.06
N LEU A 676 17.73 20.63 -3.21
CA LEU A 676 16.78 19.88 -4.01
C LEU A 676 17.44 18.90 -4.99
N GLY A 677 18.79 18.77 -4.95
CA GLY A 677 19.55 17.95 -5.90
C GLY A 677 19.53 18.47 -7.34
N LEU A 678 19.24 19.78 -7.53
CA LEU A 678 19.27 20.41 -8.84
C LEU A 678 20.71 20.88 -9.16
N PRO A 679 21.14 20.76 -10.44
CA PRO A 679 22.54 21.00 -10.79
C PRO A 679 22.96 22.48 -10.65
N ASP A 680 24.14 22.70 -10.08
CA ASP A 680 24.72 23.99 -9.94
C ASP A 680 25.07 24.60 -11.32
N GLY A 681 24.96 25.92 -11.43
CA GLY A 681 25.31 26.65 -12.65
C GLY A 681 24.26 26.59 -13.77
N HIS A 682 23.20 25.87 -13.60
CA HIS A 682 22.07 25.84 -14.52
C HIS A 682 21.14 27.04 -14.29
N THR A 683 20.36 27.40 -15.31
CA THR A 683 19.39 28.51 -15.24
C THR A 683 18.00 27.98 -15.18
N PHE A 684 17.33 28.21 -14.06
CA PHE A 684 15.94 27.78 -13.85
C PHE A 684 14.96 28.93 -14.04
N ALA A 685 13.78 28.63 -14.57
CA ALA A 685 12.58 29.44 -14.44
C ALA A 685 11.66 28.79 -13.42
N ALA A 686 11.00 29.59 -12.60
CA ALA A 686 10.05 29.14 -11.59
C ALA A 686 8.71 29.84 -11.75
N THR A 687 7.62 29.07 -11.73
CA THR A 687 6.24 29.58 -11.80
C THR A 687 5.38 28.92 -10.74
N ASP A 688 4.45 29.67 -10.17
CA ASP A 688 3.46 29.14 -9.23
C ASP A 688 2.22 28.65 -9.99
N VAL A 689 2.04 27.33 -9.97
CA VAL A 689 0.99 26.63 -10.73
C VAL A 689 -0.43 27.03 -10.28
N LEU A 690 -0.60 27.30 -8.99
CA LEU A 690 -1.90 27.63 -8.40
C LEU A 690 -2.21 29.13 -8.37
N ASN A 691 -1.21 29.99 -8.64
CA ASN A 691 -1.33 31.43 -8.72
C ASN A 691 -1.17 31.93 -10.16
N HIS A 692 -2.03 31.46 -11.07
CA HIS A 692 -2.09 31.91 -12.47
C HIS A 692 -0.72 31.83 -13.19
N ASN A 693 0.15 30.89 -12.82
CA ASN A 693 1.53 30.75 -13.34
C ASN A 693 2.39 32.03 -13.16
N GLU A 694 2.16 32.74 -12.06
CA GLU A 694 3.02 33.88 -11.71
C GLU A 694 4.50 33.44 -11.56
N THR A 695 5.40 34.30 -12.05
CA THR A 695 6.83 34.05 -11.93
C THR A 695 7.28 34.14 -10.48
N VAL A 696 7.95 33.09 -10.00
CA VAL A 696 8.55 33.06 -8.67
C VAL A 696 10.00 33.49 -8.73
N THR A 697 10.42 34.35 -7.83
CA THR A 697 11.77 34.87 -7.80
C THR A 697 12.77 33.80 -7.35
N LEU A 698 13.79 33.57 -8.20
CA LEU A 698 14.97 32.79 -7.85
C LEU A 698 16.10 33.78 -7.49
N ALA A 699 16.53 33.81 -6.25
CA ALA A 699 17.58 34.70 -5.78
C ALA A 699 18.70 33.87 -5.14
N SER A 700 19.92 34.09 -5.59
CA SER A 700 21.13 33.44 -5.07
C SER A 700 21.04 31.90 -5.08
N GLY A 701 20.47 31.31 -6.15
CA GLY A 701 20.32 29.86 -6.27
C GLY A 701 19.28 29.25 -5.35
N ALA A 702 18.29 30.02 -4.90
CA ALA A 702 17.21 29.55 -4.04
C ALA A 702 15.84 30.01 -4.53
N VAL A 703 14.82 29.18 -4.29
CA VAL A 703 13.39 29.54 -4.38
C VAL A 703 13.03 30.28 -3.08
N ARG A 704 12.47 31.47 -3.21
CA ARG A 704 11.97 32.25 -2.07
C ARG A 704 10.46 32.35 -2.14
N LEU A 705 9.81 31.82 -1.12
CA LEU A 705 8.36 31.88 -0.91
C LEU A 705 8.11 32.79 0.30
N GLU A 706 7.75 34.04 0.03
CA GLU A 706 7.54 35.02 1.09
C GLU A 706 6.05 35.17 1.37
N ASN A 707 5.72 35.36 2.66
CA ASN A 707 4.36 35.69 3.12
C ASN A 707 3.30 34.66 2.67
N GLN A 708 3.62 33.36 2.70
CA GLN A 708 2.65 32.32 2.42
C GLN A 708 1.52 32.35 3.45
N PRO A 709 0.25 32.52 3.01
CA PRO A 709 -0.87 32.59 3.92
C PRO A 709 -1.03 31.36 4.81
N PRO A 710 -1.71 31.48 5.97
CA PRO A 710 -2.12 30.33 6.76
C PRO A 710 -2.96 29.35 5.95
N GLN A 711 -2.88 28.06 6.28
CA GLN A 711 -3.72 27.00 5.69
C GLN A 711 -3.73 27.06 4.15
N SER A 712 -2.54 27.01 3.55
CA SER A 712 -2.35 27.16 2.10
C SER A 712 -1.22 26.29 1.57
N VAL A 713 -1.12 26.22 0.26
CA VAL A 713 -0.05 25.52 -0.44
C VAL A 713 0.53 26.40 -1.56
N ARG A 714 1.79 26.23 -1.87
CA ARG A 714 2.45 26.76 -3.06
C ARG A 714 2.97 25.57 -3.89
N VAL A 715 2.66 25.53 -5.15
CA VAL A 715 3.12 24.50 -6.10
C VAL A 715 3.97 25.18 -7.17
N ILE A 716 5.26 24.99 -7.09
CA ILE A 716 6.25 25.71 -7.91
C ILE A 716 6.80 24.77 -8.97
N LYS A 717 6.49 25.04 -10.23
CA LYS A 717 7.11 24.39 -11.39
C LYS A 717 8.46 25.01 -11.65
N LEU A 718 9.50 24.19 -11.64
CA LEU A 718 10.87 24.55 -11.94
C LEU A 718 11.26 23.98 -13.31
N ILE A 719 11.73 24.84 -14.22
CA ILE A 719 12.13 24.44 -15.56
C ILE A 719 13.59 24.84 -15.78
N ASP A 720 14.44 23.87 -16.01
CA ASP A 720 15.83 24.09 -16.38
C ASP A 720 15.93 24.54 -17.84
N LYS A 721 16.29 25.80 -18.04
CA LYS A 721 16.42 26.42 -19.38
C LYS A 721 17.67 25.99 -20.12
N THR A 722 18.62 25.32 -19.47
CA THR A 722 19.85 24.80 -20.10
C THR A 722 19.64 23.40 -20.70
N VAL A 723 18.57 22.70 -20.30
CA VAL A 723 18.18 21.39 -20.83
C VAL A 723 17.14 21.57 -21.92
N ALA A 724 17.38 20.99 -23.09
CA ALA A 724 16.43 21.03 -24.22
C ALA A 724 15.17 20.20 -23.93
N GLU A 725 14.07 20.61 -24.54
CA GLU A 725 12.85 19.82 -24.57
C GLU A 725 13.09 18.49 -25.28
N ALA A 726 12.49 17.41 -24.75
CA ALA A 726 12.63 16.08 -25.30
C ALA A 726 11.27 15.39 -25.38
N ALA A 727 11.06 14.59 -26.39
CA ALA A 727 9.86 13.78 -26.52
C ALA A 727 9.97 12.47 -25.71
N PRO A 728 8.85 11.93 -25.21
CA PRO A 728 8.84 10.63 -24.57
C PRO A 728 9.23 9.51 -25.53
N THR A 729 9.81 8.43 -25.01
CA THR A 729 10.13 7.26 -25.81
C THR A 729 8.89 6.41 -26.02
N VAL A 730 8.46 6.22 -27.28
CA VAL A 730 7.31 5.39 -27.61
C VAL A 730 7.73 3.93 -27.81
N LYS A 731 7.34 3.07 -26.88
CA LYS A 731 7.44 1.59 -26.99
C LYS A 731 6.06 1.01 -26.74
N ALA A 732 5.71 -0.05 -27.47
CA ALA A 732 4.45 -0.74 -27.22
C ALA A 732 4.54 -2.22 -27.56
N GLN A 733 3.75 -3.02 -26.88
CA GLN A 733 3.43 -4.38 -27.24
C GLN A 733 2.16 -4.35 -28.11
N VAL A 734 2.29 -4.74 -29.36
CA VAL A 734 1.20 -4.82 -30.33
C VAL A 734 1.29 -6.19 -31.00
N PRO A 735 0.22 -7.01 -30.97
CA PRO A 735 0.19 -8.28 -31.70
C PRO A 735 0.39 -8.06 -33.19
N ALA A 736 1.29 -8.82 -33.81
CA ALA A 736 1.54 -8.73 -35.24
C ALA A 736 0.42 -9.32 -36.09
N ALA A 737 -0.43 -10.17 -35.53
CA ALA A 737 -1.56 -10.81 -36.19
C ALA A 737 -2.73 -11.03 -35.23
N ALA A 738 -3.93 -11.07 -35.78
CA ALA A 738 -5.19 -11.39 -35.08
C ALA A 738 -6.16 -12.06 -36.08
N ASN A 739 -7.26 -12.61 -35.55
CA ASN A 739 -8.40 -13.05 -36.35
C ASN A 739 -9.53 -12.01 -36.30
N THR A 740 -10.38 -12.00 -37.29
CA THR A 740 -11.58 -11.16 -37.28
C THR A 740 -12.47 -11.50 -36.06
N GLY A 741 -12.86 -10.51 -35.26
CA GLY A 741 -13.64 -10.67 -34.03
C GLY A 741 -12.83 -11.12 -32.80
N GLU A 742 -11.54 -11.35 -32.95
CA GLU A 742 -10.63 -11.65 -31.83
C GLU A 742 -10.27 -10.32 -31.11
N THR A 743 -10.48 -10.29 -29.81
CA THR A 743 -10.02 -9.17 -28.99
C THR A 743 -8.52 -9.26 -28.76
N ILE A 744 -7.77 -8.27 -29.22
CA ILE A 744 -6.35 -8.11 -28.96
C ILE A 744 -6.12 -7.02 -27.94
N THR A 745 -5.12 -7.21 -27.09
CA THR A 745 -4.67 -6.20 -26.12
C THR A 745 -3.41 -5.53 -26.64
N LEU A 746 -3.40 -4.20 -26.60
CA LEU A 746 -2.25 -3.37 -26.91
C LEU A 746 -1.82 -2.66 -25.64
N SER A 747 -0.49 -2.59 -25.40
CA SER A 747 0.04 -1.92 -24.23
C SER A 747 1.20 -1.02 -24.61
N ALA A 748 1.07 0.27 -24.31
CA ALA A 748 2.20 1.19 -24.35
C ALA A 748 3.13 0.91 -23.16
N LEU A 749 4.42 0.89 -23.43
CA LEU A 749 5.46 0.70 -22.44
C LEU A 749 6.10 2.07 -22.18
N SER A 750 5.78 2.70 -21.05
CA SER A 750 6.49 3.90 -20.61
C SER A 750 7.88 3.53 -20.09
N ALA A 751 8.86 4.37 -20.36
CA ALA A 751 10.14 4.25 -19.66
C ALA A 751 9.94 4.63 -18.19
N PRO A 752 10.56 3.90 -17.25
CA PRO A 752 10.53 4.33 -15.86
C PRO A 752 11.14 5.75 -15.75
N PRO A 753 10.54 6.68 -15.00
CA PRO A 753 11.08 8.02 -14.82
C PRO A 753 12.54 8.05 -14.33
N GLN A 754 12.92 7.06 -13.50
CA GLN A 754 14.27 6.85 -12.99
C GLN A 754 15.36 6.61 -14.06
N ALA A 755 14.96 6.28 -15.30
CA ALA A 755 15.90 6.08 -16.41
C ALA A 755 16.26 7.38 -17.14
N GLY A 756 15.85 8.57 -16.65
CA GLY A 756 16.14 9.87 -17.26
C GLY A 756 15.36 10.17 -18.53
N GLY A 757 14.30 9.39 -18.81
CA GLY A 757 13.38 9.64 -19.91
C GLY A 757 12.28 10.63 -19.52
N VAL A 758 11.65 11.26 -20.52
CA VAL A 758 10.47 12.10 -20.33
C VAL A 758 9.27 11.18 -20.01
N PRO A 759 8.58 11.35 -18.87
CA PRO A 759 7.40 10.57 -18.55
C PRO A 759 6.25 10.83 -19.54
N ALA A 760 5.51 9.79 -19.86
CA ALA A 760 4.30 9.89 -20.65
C ALA A 760 3.10 10.21 -19.74
N VAL A 761 2.31 11.22 -20.10
CA VAL A 761 1.13 11.66 -19.34
C VAL A 761 -0.18 11.47 -20.09
N ALA A 762 -0.14 11.22 -21.42
CA ALA A 762 -1.30 10.85 -22.20
C ALA A 762 -0.94 9.91 -23.34
N TYR A 763 -1.91 9.10 -23.77
CA TYR A 763 -1.78 8.11 -24.82
C TYR A 763 -2.99 8.23 -25.75
N HIS A 764 -2.73 8.16 -27.07
CA HIS A 764 -3.78 8.14 -28.07
C HIS A 764 -3.47 7.07 -29.11
N TRP A 765 -4.35 6.09 -29.22
CA TRP A 765 -4.30 5.01 -30.20
C TRP A 765 -5.31 5.24 -31.31
N GLU A 766 -4.88 5.14 -32.54
CA GLU A 766 -5.73 5.03 -33.72
C GLU A 766 -5.53 3.64 -34.30
N PHE A 767 -6.58 2.82 -34.40
CA PHE A 767 -6.45 1.42 -34.79
C PHE A 767 -6.42 1.19 -36.33
N GLY A 768 -6.60 2.25 -37.12
CA GLY A 768 -6.55 2.18 -38.59
C GLY A 768 -7.87 1.72 -39.23
N ASP A 769 -8.89 1.44 -38.45
CA ASP A 769 -10.25 1.11 -38.89
C ASP A 769 -11.26 2.23 -38.63
N GLY A 770 -10.79 3.41 -38.23
CA GLY A 770 -11.59 4.58 -37.89
C GLY A 770 -11.97 4.66 -36.41
N THR A 771 -11.53 3.71 -35.58
CA THR A 771 -11.74 3.73 -34.15
C THR A 771 -10.46 4.13 -33.39
N SER A 772 -10.60 4.65 -32.16
CA SER A 772 -9.49 5.11 -31.33
C SER A 772 -9.73 4.84 -29.85
N ALA A 773 -8.66 4.92 -29.04
CA ALA A 773 -8.73 4.84 -27.58
C ALA A 773 -7.61 5.65 -26.91
N ASN A 774 -7.83 6.07 -25.65
CA ASN A 774 -6.93 6.95 -24.89
C ASN A 774 -6.55 6.32 -23.53
N SER A 775 -5.75 5.26 -23.56
CA SER A 775 -5.23 4.61 -22.34
C SER A 775 -3.88 3.97 -22.64
N PRO A 776 -2.97 3.80 -21.65
CA PRO A 776 -1.74 3.07 -21.89
C PRO A 776 -1.98 1.60 -22.27
N ARG A 777 -3.07 0.99 -21.81
CA ARG A 777 -3.49 -0.36 -22.16
C ARG A 777 -4.91 -0.32 -22.74
N VAL A 778 -5.08 -0.89 -23.94
CA VAL A 778 -6.33 -0.89 -24.67
C VAL A 778 -6.63 -2.26 -25.23
N SER A 779 -7.90 -2.59 -25.37
CA SER A 779 -8.39 -3.79 -26.05
C SER A 779 -9.15 -3.38 -27.30
N HIS A 780 -8.90 -4.09 -28.42
CA HIS A 780 -9.56 -3.82 -29.69
C HIS A 780 -9.87 -5.11 -30.44
N ALA A 781 -10.96 -5.11 -31.22
CA ALA A 781 -11.37 -6.22 -32.08
C ALA A 781 -11.75 -5.71 -33.47
N TYR A 782 -11.01 -6.15 -34.48
CA TYR A 782 -11.30 -5.79 -35.87
C TYR A 782 -12.49 -6.58 -36.42
N THR A 783 -13.41 -5.87 -37.08
CA THR A 783 -14.61 -6.47 -37.67
C THR A 783 -14.39 -7.02 -39.10
N SER A 784 -13.26 -6.70 -39.74
CA SER A 784 -12.93 -7.11 -41.09
C SER A 784 -11.48 -7.58 -41.20
N ALA A 785 -11.22 -8.50 -42.13
CA ALA A 785 -9.85 -8.93 -42.46
C ALA A 785 -9.13 -7.82 -43.24
N GLY A 786 -7.84 -7.65 -43.00
CA GLY A 786 -7.01 -6.65 -43.67
C GLY A 786 -5.67 -6.45 -43.00
N GLU A 787 -4.86 -5.54 -43.52
CA GLU A 787 -3.69 -5.01 -42.86
C GLU A 787 -4.05 -3.62 -42.33
N PHE A 788 -3.95 -3.44 -41.00
CA PHE A 788 -4.24 -2.21 -40.34
C PHE A 788 -2.97 -1.55 -39.81
N THR A 789 -2.86 -0.25 -39.97
CA THR A 789 -1.80 0.55 -39.36
C THR A 789 -2.32 1.14 -38.08
N ILE A 790 -1.73 0.76 -36.95
CA ILE A 790 -2.05 1.29 -35.64
C ILE A 790 -1.07 2.44 -35.37
N ALA A 791 -1.59 3.64 -35.11
CA ALA A 791 -0.79 4.77 -34.70
C ALA A 791 -0.91 4.99 -33.18
N LEU A 792 0.23 5.11 -32.52
CA LEU A 792 0.29 5.51 -31.10
C LEU A 792 0.96 6.85 -30.98
N THR A 793 0.24 7.82 -30.42
CA THR A 793 0.77 9.11 -29.99
C THR A 793 0.89 9.09 -28.47
N VAL A 794 2.03 9.54 -27.97
CA VAL A 794 2.33 9.65 -26.54
C VAL A 794 2.74 11.07 -26.23
N ASP A 795 2.06 11.72 -25.30
CA ASP A 795 2.37 13.08 -24.87
C ASP A 795 3.26 13.03 -23.61
N GLY A 796 4.33 13.76 -23.64
CA GLY A 796 5.25 13.94 -22.53
C GLY A 796 4.77 15.00 -21.53
N VAL A 797 5.34 14.97 -20.34
CA VAL A 797 5.05 15.92 -19.26
C VAL A 797 5.37 17.37 -19.63
N ASP A 798 6.28 17.58 -20.56
CA ASP A 798 6.66 18.90 -21.09
C ASP A 798 5.81 19.36 -22.28
N GLY A 799 4.76 18.58 -22.65
CA GLY A 799 3.86 18.88 -23.75
C GLY A 799 4.40 18.51 -25.14
N VAL A 800 5.57 17.87 -25.22
CA VAL A 800 6.10 17.35 -26.49
C VAL A 800 5.56 15.96 -26.75
N SER A 801 5.03 15.73 -27.95
CA SER A 801 4.46 14.43 -28.34
C SER A 801 5.45 13.63 -29.18
N ALA A 802 5.40 12.31 -29.05
CA ALA A 802 6.05 11.36 -29.90
C ALA A 802 5.06 10.40 -30.52
N HIS A 803 5.36 9.93 -31.77
CA HIS A 803 4.47 9.07 -32.53
C HIS A 803 5.19 7.80 -32.99
N LYS A 804 4.45 6.71 -33.03
CA LYS A 804 4.93 5.45 -33.59
C LYS A 804 3.84 4.63 -34.22
N ASN A 805 4.14 4.09 -35.41
CA ASN A 805 3.22 3.21 -36.13
C ASN A 805 3.60 1.75 -35.93
N PHE A 806 2.60 0.91 -35.84
CA PHE A 806 2.67 -0.55 -35.78
C PHE A 806 1.73 -1.13 -36.84
N SER A 807 1.95 -2.37 -37.25
CA SER A 807 1.04 -3.06 -38.19
C SER A 807 0.49 -4.33 -37.56
N VAL A 808 -0.77 -4.59 -37.81
CA VAL A 808 -1.44 -5.84 -37.43
C VAL A 808 -2.09 -6.42 -38.68
N LYS A 809 -1.86 -7.73 -38.91
CA LYS A 809 -2.51 -8.48 -39.98
C LYS A 809 -3.69 -9.24 -39.42
N VAL A 810 -4.88 -8.87 -39.83
CA VAL A 810 -6.14 -9.52 -39.41
C VAL A 810 -6.54 -10.52 -40.50
N THR A 811 -6.67 -11.80 -40.11
CA THR A 811 -7.04 -12.90 -41.00
C THR A 811 -8.28 -13.61 -40.50
N GLY A 812 -8.96 -14.34 -41.39
CA GLY A 812 -10.13 -15.12 -41.09
C GLY A 812 -11.44 -14.45 -41.47
N ASN A 813 -12.42 -15.25 -41.80
CA ASN A 813 -13.80 -14.83 -41.96
C ASN A 813 -14.47 -14.99 -40.59
N LEU A 814 -15.28 -14.01 -40.20
CA LEU A 814 -16.33 -14.24 -39.19
C LEU A 814 -17.07 -15.52 -39.64
N LYS A 815 -16.85 -16.66 -38.99
CA LYS A 815 -17.85 -17.72 -39.04
C LYS A 815 -19.06 -17.08 -38.38
N ALA A 816 -20.02 -16.67 -39.21
CA ALA A 816 -21.35 -16.33 -38.72
C ALA A 816 -21.80 -17.57 -37.96
N HIS A 817 -21.72 -17.52 -36.63
CA HIS A 817 -22.58 -18.34 -35.82
C HIS A 817 -23.99 -17.82 -36.03
N SER A 818 -24.62 -18.28 -37.13
CA SER A 818 -26.07 -18.25 -37.22
C SER A 818 -26.57 -19.20 -36.12
N THR A 819 -26.76 -18.68 -34.93
CA THR A 819 -27.73 -19.23 -34.01
C THR A 819 -29.07 -18.99 -34.68
N LEU A 820 -29.51 -19.97 -35.46
CA LEU A 820 -30.93 -20.11 -35.77
C LEU A 820 -31.64 -20.19 -34.42
N ILE A 821 -32.19 -19.04 -33.99
CA ILE A 821 -33.19 -19.04 -32.95
C ILE A 821 -34.37 -19.79 -33.56
N ASP A 822 -34.51 -21.06 -33.17
CA ASP A 822 -35.69 -21.84 -33.49
C ASP A 822 -36.86 -21.26 -32.70
N ASN A 823 -37.62 -20.36 -33.32
CA ASN A 823 -38.78 -19.70 -32.75
C ASN A 823 -39.98 -20.61 -32.49
N ARG A 824 -39.78 -21.93 -32.38
CA ARG A 824 -40.82 -22.91 -32.16
C ARG A 824 -40.85 -23.51 -30.73
N ARG A 825 -40.76 -22.68 -29.68
CA ARG A 825 -41.25 -23.04 -28.34
C ARG A 825 -41.47 -21.80 -27.47
N PHE A 826 -42.47 -20.98 -27.84
CA PHE A 826 -43.24 -20.28 -26.82
C PHE A 826 -44.40 -21.22 -26.42
N VAL A 827 -44.25 -21.87 -25.28
CA VAL A 827 -45.36 -22.46 -24.57
C VAL A 827 -45.87 -21.40 -23.61
N GLU A 828 -47.05 -20.89 -23.82
CA GLU A 828 -47.72 -20.01 -22.86
C GLU A 828 -47.81 -20.67 -21.48
N PRO A 829 -47.58 -19.93 -20.39
CA PRO A 829 -47.85 -20.45 -19.05
C PRO A 829 -49.36 -20.55 -18.87
N THR A 830 -49.88 -21.79 -18.79
CA THR A 830 -51.20 -22.01 -18.26
C THR A 830 -51.20 -21.79 -16.75
N ASP A 831 -52.13 -20.97 -16.30
CA ASP A 831 -52.49 -20.72 -14.94
C ASP A 831 -52.54 -22.01 -14.06
N ARG A 832 -51.77 -21.96 -12.96
CA ARG A 832 -52.20 -22.51 -11.65
C ARG A 832 -51.36 -21.89 -10.55
#